data_e5b2b300f26694badcb4f107b531c3dc
#
_entry.id   e5b2b300f26694badcb4f107b531c3dc
#
_cell.length_a   1.000
_cell.length_b   1.000
_cell.length_c   1.000
_cell.angle_alpha   90.00
_cell.angle_beta   90.00
_cell.angle_gamma   90.00
#
_symmetry.space_group_name_H-M   'P 1'
#
loop_
_entity.id
_entity.type
_entity.pdbx_description
1 polymer ?
#
loop_
_entity_poly.entity_id
_entity_poly.type
_entity_poly.pdbx_seq_one_letter_code
_entity_poly.pdbx_strand_id
1 'polypeptide(L)'
;MAENFVLQLLHHADFEGNTNALEDAPRLAALFDHFDDAYVGNTLKLSAGDNWIPSPWYNSQQPEETALVAALQDAYETHFGLSEGTLSALTVSPGVIDQAILNLIGIDASTLGNHDFDQGDTAVARIIGMSLDEQATTLDASAITNLGTLFPYLSTNLDFSGSEALSGMFSSAALPIEDMSIRLNDVQALDNASGIESLASQARIAPATTVEVDGELIGIVGATTQRLAAISSPGEVSVTGASDDDMALLAQQVQADVDALLAANPGMNKVILISHLQDYQNEAALAKLLSGVDIILGGGSDAIFADSTDVLRDGHVASETVYPLVHAGADGAPVVQVNTDGQYQYLGRLVVEFDDNGQVILDSINAQDSGAFAATDAMVQRLYGSADPFAQGSAAALVKQLADAVDGIIGDKIANVAGLTDVYLNGARSAVRNEETNLGNLTADANLAAVRSHIEQNLPELNSVPLVSLKNGGGIRADIGLALGTSGPEAPVGGVVSQLDIETSLAFNNGLALVETNAAGLVNLLEHGIATAGTTDGRFPQVGGLALSYDTNRPEGDRIVSLQLNGTDASARTPVVVDGELVVDPNMAINIATLDFLALNDGDGYAFSEVASKITPLVTTEDKTFETPLAEQNALYQYLQQNHGSAATAFGQDDVGPAQDTRLQNLDERQDGVFDDRLSAVQPGKLVSGGLGMDTVVIDGDQDEFIVVIDHATTRISAASQPADVTTWFNVERLAFDDAVVDLEYSTVHSQIATLYDKVLDRQADLEGFQYWAKTSSAGANLGEIAMEFFGSQEYVDLTGYRIEDASLEQNLDMLYRSLLGRAADESGSAYW
;
A
#
# COMPACT_ATOMS: atom_id res chain seq x y z
N MET A 1 -15.14 -23.95 47.08
CA MET A 1 -15.36 -22.90 46.07
C MET A 1 -15.18 -23.64 44.77
N ALA A 2 -16.04 -23.50 43.78
CA ALA A 2 -15.74 -24.01 42.46
C ALA A 2 -14.43 -23.30 42.00
N GLU A 3 -13.56 -23.98 41.29
CA GLU A 3 -12.42 -23.34 40.68
C GLU A 3 -12.96 -22.44 39.56
N ASN A 4 -12.40 -21.22 39.39
CA ASN A 4 -12.78 -20.33 38.31
C ASN A 4 -12.46 -21.00 36.98
N PHE A 5 -13.22 -20.67 35.93
CA PHE A 5 -12.88 -21.13 34.57
C PHE A 5 -11.67 -20.35 34.06
N VAL A 6 -10.63 -21.03 33.61
CA VAL A 6 -9.43 -20.44 32.99
C VAL A 6 -9.52 -20.62 31.49
N LEU A 7 -9.34 -19.54 30.72
CA LEU A 7 -9.20 -19.56 29.28
C LEU A 7 -7.80 -19.10 28.86
N GLN A 8 -7.14 -19.87 28.03
CA GLN A 8 -6.03 -19.39 27.21
C GLN A 8 -6.56 -19.04 25.83
N LEU A 9 -6.40 -17.78 25.42
CA LEU A 9 -6.63 -17.34 24.06
C LEU A 9 -5.26 -17.15 23.37
N LEU A 10 -5.00 -17.91 22.32
CA LEU A 10 -3.90 -17.70 21.39
C LEU A 10 -4.48 -16.99 20.17
N HIS A 11 -3.90 -15.88 19.80
CA HIS A 11 -4.46 -15.07 18.72
C HIS A 11 -3.41 -14.45 17.82
N HIS A 12 -3.82 -14.18 16.60
CA HIS A 12 -3.06 -13.44 15.60
C HIS A 12 -4.03 -12.66 14.72
N ALA A 13 -3.56 -11.59 14.11
CA ALA A 13 -4.28 -10.82 13.11
C ALA A 13 -3.37 -10.65 11.89
N ASP A 14 -3.97 -10.40 10.73
CA ASP A 14 -3.22 -9.95 9.55
C ASP A 14 -2.06 -10.92 9.21
N PHE A 15 -2.37 -12.21 8.99
CA PHE A 15 -1.33 -13.21 8.66
C PHE A 15 -0.55 -12.81 7.41
N GLU A 16 -1.22 -12.37 6.35
CA GLU A 16 -0.65 -11.64 5.20
C GLU A 16 0.72 -12.17 4.75
N GLY A 17 0.78 -13.45 4.37
CA GLY A 17 2.03 -14.08 3.96
C GLY A 17 2.79 -13.28 2.89
N ASN A 18 4.04 -12.96 3.20
CA ASN A 18 4.98 -12.30 2.31
C ASN A 18 6.34 -13.04 2.40
N THR A 19 7.41 -12.50 1.84
CA THR A 19 8.74 -13.14 1.88
C THR A 19 9.27 -13.42 3.28
N ASN A 20 8.88 -12.64 4.28
CA ASN A 20 9.19 -12.90 5.69
C ASN A 20 8.50 -14.17 6.22
N ALA A 21 7.35 -14.58 5.66
CA ALA A 21 6.66 -15.81 6.05
C ALA A 21 7.51 -17.08 5.86
N LEU A 22 8.51 -17.04 4.97
CA LEU A 22 9.46 -18.14 4.80
C LEU A 22 10.13 -18.57 6.13
N GLU A 23 10.44 -17.60 6.96
CA GLU A 23 11.07 -17.82 8.27
C GLU A 23 10.09 -17.68 9.42
N ASP A 24 9.18 -16.72 9.36
CA ASP A 24 8.34 -16.35 10.49
C ASP A 24 7.14 -17.29 10.66
N ALA A 25 6.55 -17.82 9.58
CA ALA A 25 5.42 -18.74 9.69
C ALA A 25 5.78 -20.06 10.43
N PRO A 26 6.93 -20.71 10.15
CA PRO A 26 7.38 -21.86 10.95
C PRO A 26 7.63 -21.52 12.42
N ARG A 27 8.23 -20.34 12.69
CA ARG A 27 8.49 -19.87 14.06
C ARG A 27 7.19 -19.60 14.80
N LEU A 28 6.23 -18.93 14.15
CA LEU A 28 4.92 -18.66 14.73
C LEU A 28 4.17 -19.96 15.03
N ALA A 29 4.19 -20.94 14.12
CA ALA A 29 3.60 -22.28 14.35
C ALA A 29 4.25 -22.96 15.56
N ALA A 30 5.58 -22.83 15.76
CA ALA A 30 6.24 -23.35 16.94
C ALA A 30 5.79 -22.65 18.24
N LEU A 31 5.48 -21.34 18.19
CA LEU A 31 4.89 -20.67 19.37
C LEU A 31 3.49 -21.19 19.67
N PHE A 32 2.64 -21.41 18.67
CA PHE A 32 1.32 -22.01 18.84
C PHE A 32 1.41 -23.41 19.45
N ASP A 33 2.26 -24.30 18.88
CA ASP A 33 2.47 -25.66 19.42
C ASP A 33 2.89 -25.62 20.89
N HIS A 34 3.87 -24.77 21.23
CA HIS A 34 4.40 -24.70 22.60
C HIS A 34 3.35 -24.27 23.63
N PHE A 35 2.56 -23.25 23.30
CA PHE A 35 1.59 -22.70 24.24
C PHE A 35 0.29 -23.52 24.31
N ASP A 36 -0.12 -24.18 23.20
CA ASP A 36 -1.27 -25.09 23.21
C ASP A 36 -1.04 -26.27 24.17
N ASP A 37 0.16 -26.85 24.14
CA ASP A 37 0.55 -27.92 25.06
C ASP A 37 0.56 -27.51 26.56
N ALA A 38 0.64 -26.19 26.84
CA ALA A 38 0.68 -25.70 28.23
C ALA A 38 -0.69 -25.72 28.93
N TYR A 39 -1.80 -25.62 28.16
CA TYR A 39 -3.16 -25.56 28.66
C TYR A 39 -4.10 -26.50 27.88
N VAL A 40 -3.81 -27.78 27.90
CA VAL A 40 -4.58 -28.78 27.15
C VAL A 40 -6.07 -28.75 27.54
N GLY A 41 -6.93 -28.47 26.56
CA GLY A 41 -8.39 -28.45 26.72
C GLY A 41 -8.99 -27.09 27.10
N ASN A 42 -8.15 -26.09 27.47
CA ASN A 42 -8.61 -24.74 27.82
C ASN A 42 -8.06 -23.66 26.87
N THR A 43 -7.59 -24.06 25.70
CA THR A 43 -7.05 -23.14 24.69
C THR A 43 -8.06 -22.90 23.58
N LEU A 44 -8.20 -21.67 23.16
CA LEU A 44 -8.90 -21.23 21.97
C LEU A 44 -7.95 -20.47 21.06
N LYS A 45 -7.92 -20.79 19.77
CA LYS A 45 -7.03 -20.18 18.77
C LYS A 45 -7.86 -19.38 17.78
N LEU A 46 -7.69 -18.06 17.74
CA LEU A 46 -8.51 -17.17 16.91
C LEU A 46 -7.65 -16.29 15.98
N SER A 47 -8.18 -16.03 14.79
CA SER A 47 -7.64 -15.05 13.85
C SER A 47 -8.58 -13.86 13.68
N ALA A 48 -8.04 -12.65 13.59
CA ALA A 48 -8.82 -11.43 13.36
C ALA A 48 -8.93 -11.01 11.89
N GLY A 49 -8.74 -11.93 10.93
CA GLY A 49 -8.87 -11.67 9.50
C GLY A 49 -7.57 -11.27 8.81
N ASP A 50 -7.67 -10.89 7.54
CA ASP A 50 -6.56 -10.66 6.62
C ASP A 50 -5.57 -11.85 6.65
N ASN A 51 -6.13 -13.04 6.39
CA ASN A 51 -5.38 -14.29 6.49
C ASN A 51 -4.46 -14.51 5.29
N TRP A 52 -4.67 -13.81 4.19
CA TRP A 52 -3.80 -13.77 3.01
C TRP A 52 -3.83 -12.38 2.37
N ILE A 53 -2.75 -12.05 1.65
CA ILE A 53 -2.63 -10.83 0.85
C ILE A 53 -1.89 -11.16 -0.45
N PRO A 54 -2.26 -10.57 -1.59
CA PRO A 54 -1.45 -10.64 -2.80
C PRO A 54 0.00 -10.24 -2.53
N SER A 55 0.93 -11.14 -2.82
CA SER A 55 2.35 -11.01 -2.47
C SER A 55 3.18 -12.02 -3.28
N PRO A 56 4.51 -11.96 -3.29
CA PRO A 56 5.34 -13.00 -3.89
C PRO A 56 5.11 -14.39 -3.28
N TRP A 57 4.82 -14.46 -1.99
CA TRP A 57 4.43 -15.69 -1.30
C TRP A 57 3.11 -16.23 -1.85
N TYR A 58 2.06 -15.41 -1.89
CA TYR A 58 0.74 -15.73 -2.43
C TYR A 58 0.82 -16.13 -3.92
N ASN A 59 1.51 -15.33 -4.75
CA ASN A 59 1.67 -15.54 -6.19
C ASN A 59 2.60 -16.70 -6.55
N SER A 60 3.31 -17.28 -5.58
CA SER A 60 4.11 -18.51 -5.77
C SER A 60 3.28 -19.80 -5.72
N GLN A 61 2.03 -19.71 -5.28
CA GLN A 61 1.15 -20.84 -5.04
C GLN A 61 0.38 -21.22 -6.32
N GLN A 62 1.08 -21.77 -7.31
CA GLN A 62 0.49 -22.13 -8.60
C GLN A 62 0.39 -23.65 -8.77
N PRO A 63 -0.65 -24.16 -9.49
CA PRO A 63 -0.86 -25.61 -9.65
C PRO A 63 0.29 -26.34 -10.35
N GLU A 64 1.08 -25.65 -11.16
CA GLU A 64 2.25 -26.19 -11.86
C GLU A 64 3.48 -26.37 -10.96
N GLU A 65 3.46 -25.81 -9.76
CA GLU A 65 4.52 -25.94 -8.77
C GLU A 65 4.47 -27.30 -8.06
N THR A 66 4.87 -28.33 -8.78
CA THR A 66 4.70 -29.74 -8.36
C THR A 66 5.38 -30.08 -7.03
N ALA A 67 6.48 -29.39 -6.67
CA ALA A 67 7.15 -29.57 -5.40
C ALA A 67 6.30 -29.04 -4.24
N LEU A 68 5.65 -27.88 -4.43
CA LEU A 68 4.75 -27.27 -3.43
C LEU A 68 3.47 -28.09 -3.29
N VAL A 69 2.90 -28.58 -4.40
CA VAL A 69 1.75 -29.49 -4.38
C VAL A 69 2.08 -30.76 -3.57
N ALA A 70 3.23 -31.37 -3.83
CA ALA A 70 3.66 -32.57 -3.10
C ALA A 70 3.90 -32.29 -1.60
N ALA A 71 4.47 -31.11 -1.27
CA ALA A 71 4.64 -30.69 0.12
C ALA A 71 3.31 -30.50 0.84
N LEU A 72 2.29 -29.91 0.18
CA LEU A 72 0.95 -29.75 0.73
C LEU A 72 0.25 -31.09 0.97
N GLN A 73 0.32 -32.01 0.01
CA GLN A 73 -0.25 -33.36 0.13
C GLN A 73 0.37 -34.11 1.32
N ASP A 74 1.70 -34.17 1.40
CA ASP A 74 2.42 -34.81 2.50
C ASP A 74 2.15 -34.18 3.87
N ALA A 75 2.08 -32.84 3.92
CA ALA A 75 1.77 -32.12 5.16
C ALA A 75 0.38 -32.50 5.69
N TYR A 76 -0.65 -32.47 4.85
CA TYR A 76 -2.00 -32.83 5.28
C TYR A 76 -2.15 -34.33 5.55
N GLU A 77 -1.55 -35.21 4.73
CA GLU A 77 -1.58 -36.65 4.98
C GLU A 77 -0.91 -36.98 6.32
N THR A 78 0.20 -36.36 6.64
CA THR A 78 0.87 -36.50 7.93
C THR A 78 0.02 -35.94 9.08
N HIS A 79 -0.53 -34.72 8.93
CA HIS A 79 -1.35 -34.08 9.95
C HIS A 79 -2.60 -34.92 10.31
N PHE A 80 -3.26 -35.49 9.31
CA PHE A 80 -4.45 -36.31 9.49
C PHE A 80 -4.16 -37.80 9.75
N GLY A 81 -2.88 -38.21 9.70
CA GLY A 81 -2.49 -39.64 9.83
C GLY A 81 -3.03 -40.51 8.71
N LEU A 82 -3.14 -39.96 7.50
CA LEU A 82 -3.58 -40.66 6.31
C LEU A 82 -2.42 -41.43 5.64
N SER A 83 -2.75 -42.36 4.76
CA SER A 83 -1.73 -43.02 3.94
C SER A 83 -1.28 -42.14 2.80
N GLU A 84 0.00 -42.23 2.41
CA GLU A 84 0.56 -41.54 1.25
C GLU A 84 -0.32 -41.78 0.00
N GLY A 85 -0.64 -40.67 -0.72
CA GLY A 85 -1.46 -40.63 -1.91
C GLY A 85 -2.98 -40.64 -1.67
N THR A 86 -3.44 -40.59 -0.42
CA THR A 86 -4.88 -40.47 -0.09
C THR A 86 -5.48 -39.17 -0.63
N LEU A 87 -4.73 -38.07 -0.57
CA LEU A 87 -5.11 -36.73 -1.06
C LEU A 87 -4.46 -36.41 -2.42
N SER A 88 -4.37 -37.37 -3.32
CA SER A 88 -3.61 -37.27 -4.57
C SER A 88 -4.12 -36.24 -5.59
N ALA A 89 -5.39 -35.81 -5.49
CA ALA A 89 -5.93 -34.74 -6.34
C ALA A 89 -5.71 -33.33 -5.75
N LEU A 90 -5.27 -33.28 -4.50
CA LEU A 90 -5.05 -31.99 -3.84
C LEU A 90 -4.02 -31.16 -4.60
N THR A 91 -4.32 -29.91 -4.85
CA THR A 91 -3.48 -28.97 -5.59
C THR A 91 -3.36 -27.64 -4.86
N VAL A 92 -2.53 -26.75 -5.35
CA VAL A 92 -2.38 -25.39 -4.83
C VAL A 92 -2.98 -24.37 -5.78
N SER A 93 -3.39 -23.26 -5.23
CA SER A 93 -3.70 -22.02 -5.93
C SER A 93 -3.45 -20.86 -4.95
N PRO A 94 -3.31 -19.61 -5.42
CA PRO A 94 -3.00 -18.48 -4.55
C PRO A 94 -3.89 -18.41 -3.31
N GLY A 95 -3.28 -18.31 -2.12
CA GLY A 95 -3.95 -18.30 -0.81
C GLY A 95 -4.17 -19.66 -0.15
N VAL A 96 -4.01 -20.77 -0.87
CA VAL A 96 -4.20 -22.12 -0.30
C VAL A 96 -3.13 -22.50 0.71
N ILE A 97 -1.88 -22.04 0.55
CA ILE A 97 -0.82 -22.32 1.53
C ILE A 97 -1.02 -21.52 2.81
N ASP A 98 -1.48 -20.27 2.72
CA ASP A 98 -1.83 -19.48 3.89
C ASP A 98 -2.94 -20.16 4.69
N GLN A 99 -4.01 -20.56 4.00
CA GLN A 99 -5.11 -21.35 4.57
C GLN A 99 -4.61 -22.68 5.17
N ALA A 100 -3.69 -23.38 4.49
CA ALA A 100 -3.15 -24.65 4.99
C ALA A 100 -2.34 -24.44 6.29
N ILE A 101 -1.59 -23.35 6.41
CA ILE A 101 -0.87 -23.00 7.64
C ILE A 101 -1.84 -22.80 8.80
N LEU A 102 -2.94 -22.06 8.59
CA LEU A 102 -3.95 -21.85 9.63
C LEU A 102 -4.61 -23.17 10.06
N ASN A 103 -4.90 -24.04 9.09
CA ASN A 103 -5.41 -25.39 9.37
C ASN A 103 -4.43 -26.24 10.21
N LEU A 104 -3.14 -26.20 9.85
CA LEU A 104 -2.09 -26.94 10.55
C LEU A 104 -1.83 -26.42 11.97
N ILE A 105 -1.86 -25.11 12.15
CA ILE A 105 -1.80 -24.45 13.49
C ILE A 105 -3.04 -24.80 14.33
N GLY A 106 -4.18 -25.08 13.65
CA GLY A 106 -5.44 -25.43 14.29
C GLY A 106 -6.22 -24.21 14.78
N ILE A 107 -6.35 -23.17 13.95
CA ILE A 107 -7.24 -22.05 14.22
C ILE A 107 -8.68 -22.56 14.39
N ASP A 108 -9.40 -22.08 15.41
CA ASP A 108 -10.77 -22.49 15.71
C ASP A 108 -11.80 -21.64 14.95
N ALA A 109 -11.57 -20.32 14.83
CA ALA A 109 -12.43 -19.41 14.07
C ALA A 109 -11.64 -18.18 13.62
N SER A 110 -12.10 -17.54 12.53
CA SER A 110 -11.56 -16.26 12.03
C SER A 110 -12.70 -15.30 11.72
N THR A 111 -12.43 -14.00 11.68
CA THR A 111 -13.26 -13.05 10.92
C THR A 111 -12.69 -12.85 9.51
N LEU A 112 -13.40 -12.10 8.66
CA LEU A 112 -12.90 -11.67 7.36
C LEU A 112 -12.35 -10.26 7.48
N GLY A 113 -11.15 -10.02 6.97
CA GLY A 113 -10.59 -8.70 6.81
C GLY A 113 -10.81 -8.13 5.40
N ASN A 114 -10.21 -6.99 5.08
CA ASN A 114 -10.35 -6.38 3.75
C ASN A 114 -9.45 -7.06 2.72
N HIS A 115 -8.23 -7.44 3.07
CA HIS A 115 -7.30 -8.10 2.15
C HIS A 115 -7.74 -9.52 1.76
N ASP A 116 -8.56 -10.19 2.55
CA ASP A 116 -9.20 -11.44 2.15
C ASP A 116 -10.02 -11.30 0.84
N PHE A 117 -10.49 -10.07 0.52
CA PHE A 117 -11.28 -9.76 -0.68
C PHE A 117 -10.51 -9.09 -1.83
N ASP A 118 -9.21 -8.89 -1.74
CA ASP A 118 -8.43 -8.18 -2.78
C ASP A 118 -8.53 -8.82 -4.17
N GLN A 119 -8.74 -10.13 -4.22
CA GLN A 119 -8.93 -10.89 -5.46
C GLN A 119 -10.40 -11.29 -5.71
N GLY A 120 -11.35 -10.64 -5.03
CA GLY A 120 -12.78 -10.84 -5.20
C GLY A 120 -13.38 -11.99 -4.40
N ASP A 121 -14.70 -12.03 -4.36
CA ASP A 121 -15.48 -13.03 -3.62
C ASP A 121 -15.30 -14.47 -4.15
N THR A 122 -15.02 -14.63 -5.44
CA THR A 122 -14.70 -15.92 -6.06
C THR A 122 -13.38 -16.49 -5.51
N ALA A 123 -12.36 -15.64 -5.29
CA ALA A 123 -11.11 -16.07 -4.68
C ALA A 123 -11.31 -16.50 -3.22
N VAL A 124 -12.09 -15.74 -2.45
CA VAL A 124 -12.48 -16.13 -1.08
C VAL A 124 -13.12 -17.50 -1.07
N ALA A 125 -14.14 -17.71 -1.92
CA ALA A 125 -14.84 -18.99 -2.01
C ALA A 125 -13.90 -20.15 -2.38
N ARG A 126 -12.98 -19.93 -3.30
CA ARG A 126 -11.97 -20.91 -3.73
C ARG A 126 -11.02 -21.29 -2.59
N ILE A 127 -10.61 -20.33 -1.77
CA ILE A 127 -9.67 -20.55 -0.66
C ILE A 127 -10.36 -21.25 0.51
N ILE A 128 -11.52 -20.75 0.97
CA ILE A 128 -12.18 -21.26 2.18
C ILE A 128 -13.04 -22.50 1.95
N GLY A 129 -13.50 -22.71 0.71
CA GLY A 129 -14.39 -23.81 0.34
C GLY A 129 -13.65 -25.11 0.03
N MET A 130 -14.27 -26.23 0.38
CA MET A 130 -13.82 -27.54 -0.13
C MET A 130 -14.17 -27.68 -1.60
N SER A 131 -13.21 -28.12 -2.41
CA SER A 131 -13.40 -28.37 -3.85
C SER A 131 -13.11 -29.81 -4.21
N LEU A 132 -13.84 -30.32 -5.19
CA LEU A 132 -13.74 -31.70 -5.66
C LEU A 132 -13.42 -31.72 -7.16
N ASP A 133 -12.69 -32.74 -7.60
CA ASP A 133 -12.47 -33.03 -9.02
C ASP A 133 -13.80 -33.45 -9.68
N GLU A 134 -14.34 -32.60 -10.54
CA GLU A 134 -15.59 -32.82 -11.28
C GLU A 134 -15.49 -34.04 -12.24
N GLN A 135 -14.28 -34.49 -12.58
CA GLN A 135 -14.02 -35.63 -13.47
C GLN A 135 -13.76 -36.91 -12.69
N ALA A 136 -13.74 -36.86 -11.36
CA ALA A 136 -13.50 -38.01 -10.53
C ALA A 136 -14.60 -39.08 -10.77
N THR A 137 -14.19 -40.32 -11.03
CA THR A 137 -15.13 -41.43 -11.21
C THR A 137 -15.59 -42.05 -9.90
N THR A 138 -14.88 -41.74 -8.81
CA THR A 138 -15.18 -42.15 -7.44
C THR A 138 -15.06 -40.90 -6.57
N LEU A 139 -16.08 -40.63 -5.75
CA LEU A 139 -16.01 -39.56 -4.76
C LEU A 139 -15.51 -40.13 -3.43
N ASP A 140 -14.22 -40.04 -3.23
CA ASP A 140 -13.50 -40.36 -1.99
C ASP A 140 -12.43 -39.31 -1.74
N ALA A 141 -11.60 -39.44 -0.71
CA ALA A 141 -10.58 -38.46 -0.37
C ALA A 141 -9.62 -38.11 -1.52
N SER A 142 -9.43 -39.04 -2.48
CA SER A 142 -8.61 -38.80 -3.67
C SER A 142 -9.25 -37.88 -4.71
N ALA A 143 -10.51 -37.49 -4.53
CA ALA A 143 -11.18 -36.51 -5.38
C ALA A 143 -11.11 -35.08 -4.82
N ILE A 144 -10.56 -34.87 -3.64
CA ILE A 144 -10.47 -33.54 -3.02
C ILE A 144 -9.33 -32.75 -3.68
N THR A 145 -9.68 -31.65 -4.32
CA THR A 145 -8.70 -30.73 -4.96
C THR A 145 -8.30 -29.58 -4.05
N ASN A 146 -9.17 -29.17 -3.13
CA ASN A 146 -8.88 -28.26 -2.02
C ASN A 146 -9.71 -28.67 -0.81
N LEU A 147 -9.11 -28.74 0.38
CA LEU A 147 -9.82 -29.01 1.64
C LEU A 147 -10.65 -27.81 2.13
N GLY A 148 -10.30 -26.61 1.69
CA GLY A 148 -10.80 -25.39 2.28
C GLY A 148 -10.32 -25.18 3.71
N THR A 149 -10.93 -24.23 4.44
CA THR A 149 -10.64 -24.05 5.86
C THR A 149 -11.29 -25.13 6.71
N LEU A 150 -10.58 -25.56 7.74
CA LEU A 150 -11.11 -26.51 8.73
C LEU A 150 -11.94 -25.82 9.82
N PHE A 151 -12.01 -24.50 9.78
CA PHE A 151 -12.67 -23.61 10.74
C PHE A 151 -13.59 -22.62 10.03
N PRO A 152 -14.59 -22.03 10.74
CA PRO A 152 -15.49 -21.05 10.17
C PRO A 152 -14.92 -19.64 10.13
N TYR A 153 -15.45 -18.84 9.20
CA TYR A 153 -15.35 -17.39 9.18
C TYR A 153 -16.62 -16.75 9.76
N LEU A 154 -16.43 -15.65 10.48
CA LEU A 154 -17.53 -14.97 11.16
C LEU A 154 -17.60 -13.50 10.71
N SER A 155 -18.79 -13.01 10.34
CA SER A 155 -19.03 -11.60 10.10
C SER A 155 -20.52 -11.28 10.24
N THR A 156 -20.84 -10.37 11.15
CA THR A 156 -22.20 -9.91 11.45
C THR A 156 -22.73 -8.87 10.47
N ASN A 157 -21.82 -8.13 9.84
CA ASN A 157 -22.16 -6.95 9.04
C ASN A 157 -21.88 -7.12 7.54
N LEU A 158 -21.61 -8.35 7.07
CA LEU A 158 -21.51 -8.65 5.65
C LEU A 158 -22.73 -9.48 5.18
N ASP A 159 -23.26 -9.13 4.00
CA ASP A 159 -24.29 -9.90 3.31
C ASP A 159 -23.69 -10.57 2.06
N PHE A 160 -23.68 -11.89 2.09
CA PHE A 160 -23.13 -12.75 1.05
C PHE A 160 -24.21 -13.25 0.08
N SER A 161 -25.45 -12.87 0.26
CA SER A 161 -26.59 -13.37 -0.52
C SER A 161 -26.54 -12.97 -2.01
N GLY A 162 -25.82 -11.90 -2.34
CA GLY A 162 -25.58 -11.44 -3.70
C GLY A 162 -24.52 -12.23 -4.44
N SER A 163 -23.54 -12.81 -3.75
CA SER A 163 -22.42 -13.54 -4.33
C SER A 163 -22.84 -14.94 -4.78
N GLU A 164 -22.70 -15.24 -6.07
CA GLU A 164 -22.92 -16.60 -6.56
C GLU A 164 -21.95 -17.60 -5.94
N ALA A 165 -20.70 -17.19 -5.68
CA ALA A 165 -19.65 -18.02 -5.14
C ALA A 165 -19.81 -18.34 -3.64
N LEU A 166 -20.23 -17.35 -2.83
CA LEU A 166 -20.24 -17.45 -1.36
C LEU A 166 -21.62 -17.71 -0.76
N SER A 167 -22.72 -17.40 -1.45
CA SER A 167 -24.07 -17.55 -0.91
C SER A 167 -24.40 -18.98 -0.45
N GLY A 168 -23.83 -20.00 -1.11
CA GLY A 168 -23.99 -21.40 -0.75
C GLY A 168 -23.23 -21.82 0.51
N MET A 169 -22.23 -21.06 0.93
CA MET A 169 -21.39 -21.30 2.12
C MET A 169 -21.80 -20.44 3.31
N PHE A 170 -22.78 -19.54 3.14
CA PHE A 170 -23.21 -18.58 4.15
C PHE A 170 -24.46 -19.05 4.88
N SER A 171 -24.44 -18.93 6.21
CA SER A 171 -25.61 -19.04 7.08
C SER A 171 -25.94 -17.66 7.67
N SER A 172 -27.17 -17.20 7.53
CA SER A 172 -27.64 -15.98 8.16
C SER A 172 -27.97 -16.12 9.65
N ALA A 173 -27.82 -17.32 10.21
CA ALA A 173 -28.00 -17.61 11.63
C ALA A 173 -26.69 -18.13 12.22
N ALA A 174 -26.46 -17.84 13.49
CA ALA A 174 -25.37 -18.45 14.25
C ALA A 174 -25.53 -19.99 14.26
N LEU A 175 -24.42 -20.69 14.06
CA LEU A 175 -24.34 -22.14 14.07
C LEU A 175 -23.31 -22.59 15.10
N PRO A 176 -23.46 -23.78 15.72
CA PRO A 176 -22.39 -24.38 16.50
C PRO A 176 -21.15 -24.58 15.65
N ILE A 177 -19.97 -24.44 16.23
CA ILE A 177 -18.71 -24.53 15.50
C ILE A 177 -18.54 -25.88 14.80
N GLU A 178 -19.04 -26.95 15.38
CA GLU A 178 -19.02 -28.30 14.83
C GLU A 178 -19.84 -28.47 13.55
N ASP A 179 -20.81 -27.60 13.29
CA ASP A 179 -21.62 -27.63 12.07
C ASP A 179 -20.97 -26.88 10.91
N MET A 180 -19.87 -26.15 11.18
CA MET A 180 -19.12 -25.35 10.18
C MET A 180 -17.66 -25.78 10.03
N SER A 181 -17.11 -26.59 10.95
CA SER A 181 -15.73 -27.04 10.93
C SER A 181 -15.61 -28.43 10.31
N ILE A 182 -14.45 -28.69 9.70
CA ILE A 182 -14.05 -30.04 9.26
C ILE A 182 -13.10 -30.63 10.30
N ARG A 183 -13.51 -31.69 10.96
CA ARG A 183 -12.70 -32.33 12.01
C ARG A 183 -11.85 -33.46 11.44
N LEU A 184 -10.75 -33.77 12.14
CA LEU A 184 -9.86 -34.88 11.78
C LEU A 184 -10.65 -36.19 11.51
N ASN A 185 -11.67 -36.52 12.35
CA ASN A 185 -12.47 -37.71 12.14
C ASN A 185 -13.32 -37.65 10.87
N ASP A 186 -13.72 -36.48 10.41
CA ASP A 186 -14.47 -36.28 9.17
C ASP A 186 -13.58 -36.61 7.96
N VAL A 187 -12.33 -36.10 7.98
CA VAL A 187 -11.34 -36.38 6.93
C VAL A 187 -10.96 -37.85 6.89
N GLN A 188 -10.78 -38.47 8.04
CA GLN A 188 -10.50 -39.92 8.12
C GLN A 188 -11.69 -40.81 7.73
N ALA A 189 -12.93 -40.31 7.78
CA ALA A 189 -14.15 -41.02 7.42
C ALA A 189 -14.60 -40.81 5.97
N LEU A 190 -13.80 -40.17 5.13
CA LEU A 190 -14.12 -39.83 3.72
C LEU A 190 -14.09 -41.07 2.77
N ASP A 191 -14.55 -42.23 3.24
CA ASP A 191 -14.62 -43.45 2.43
C ASP A 191 -15.86 -43.51 1.52
N ASN A 192 -16.74 -42.50 1.52
CA ASN A 192 -17.96 -42.52 0.73
C ASN A 192 -18.39 -41.17 0.19
N ALA A 193 -18.97 -41.16 -1.00
CA ALA A 193 -19.42 -39.99 -1.74
C ALA A 193 -20.37 -39.04 -0.95
N SER A 194 -21.30 -39.59 -0.16
CA SER A 194 -22.28 -38.77 0.58
C SER A 194 -21.66 -38.01 1.73
N GLY A 195 -20.58 -38.51 2.33
CA GLY A 195 -19.83 -37.81 3.37
C GLY A 195 -19.08 -36.61 2.79
N ILE A 196 -18.40 -36.81 1.68
CA ILE A 196 -17.65 -35.74 0.97
C ILE A 196 -18.57 -34.63 0.46
N GLU A 197 -19.68 -35.01 -0.21
CA GLU A 197 -20.66 -34.03 -0.69
C GLU A 197 -21.27 -33.21 0.46
N SER A 198 -21.49 -33.83 1.62
CA SER A 198 -21.97 -33.13 2.81
C SER A 198 -20.98 -32.11 3.33
N LEU A 199 -19.68 -32.44 3.40
CA LEU A 199 -18.63 -31.55 3.84
C LEU A 199 -18.38 -30.41 2.84
N ALA A 200 -18.40 -30.71 1.55
CA ALA A 200 -18.24 -29.71 0.49
C ALA A 200 -19.39 -28.68 0.46
N SER A 201 -20.58 -29.07 0.90
CA SER A 201 -21.77 -28.18 0.99
C SER A 201 -22.00 -27.56 2.35
N GLN A 202 -21.12 -27.77 3.31
CA GLN A 202 -21.24 -27.25 4.66
C GLN A 202 -21.06 -25.72 4.69
N ALA A 203 -21.83 -25.01 5.54
CA ALA A 203 -21.62 -23.59 5.76
C ALA A 203 -20.21 -23.32 6.31
N ARG A 204 -19.58 -22.26 5.80
CA ARG A 204 -18.24 -21.80 6.21
C ARG A 204 -18.26 -20.40 6.82
N ILE A 205 -19.35 -19.66 6.59
CA ILE A 205 -19.50 -18.29 7.02
C ILE A 205 -20.81 -18.16 7.80
N ALA A 206 -20.75 -17.49 8.95
CA ALA A 206 -21.92 -17.17 9.78
C ALA A 206 -21.67 -15.84 10.53
N PRO A 207 -22.71 -15.17 11.08
CA PRO A 207 -22.50 -13.99 11.92
C PRO A 207 -21.79 -14.32 13.24
N ALA A 208 -22.03 -15.51 13.78
CA ALA A 208 -21.52 -15.93 15.07
C ALA A 208 -21.52 -17.47 15.20
N THR A 209 -20.78 -17.97 16.18
CA THR A 209 -20.72 -19.38 16.53
C THR A 209 -20.69 -19.62 18.04
N THR A 210 -20.82 -20.84 18.46
CA THR A 210 -20.57 -21.32 19.84
C THR A 210 -19.54 -22.43 19.84
N VAL A 211 -18.67 -22.43 20.84
CA VAL A 211 -17.64 -23.46 21.05
C VAL A 211 -17.64 -23.92 22.50
N GLU A 212 -17.48 -25.21 22.77
CA GLU A 212 -17.29 -25.76 24.09
C GLU A 212 -15.81 -25.90 24.43
N VAL A 213 -15.38 -25.24 25.53
CA VAL A 213 -14.01 -25.26 26.04
C VAL A 213 -14.05 -25.71 27.49
N ASP A 214 -13.47 -26.87 27.81
CA ASP A 214 -13.48 -27.48 29.16
C ASP A 214 -14.87 -27.51 29.83
N GLY A 215 -15.92 -27.77 29.05
CA GLY A 215 -17.31 -27.86 29.53
C GLY A 215 -18.01 -26.51 29.66
N GLU A 216 -17.39 -25.40 29.41
CA GLU A 216 -17.97 -24.09 29.32
C GLU A 216 -18.28 -23.70 27.86
N LEU A 217 -19.49 -23.19 27.63
CA LEU A 217 -19.89 -22.72 26.29
C LEU A 217 -19.52 -21.26 26.13
N ILE A 218 -18.77 -20.95 25.08
CA ILE A 218 -18.31 -19.61 24.70
C ILE A 218 -18.96 -19.22 23.38
N GLY A 219 -19.51 -18.01 23.31
CA GLY A 219 -19.98 -17.40 22.06
C GLY A 219 -18.85 -16.65 21.36
N ILE A 220 -18.77 -16.76 20.04
CA ILE A 220 -17.83 -15.97 19.22
C ILE A 220 -18.64 -15.25 18.16
N VAL A 221 -18.49 -13.93 18.06
CA VAL A 221 -19.14 -13.05 17.08
C VAL A 221 -18.06 -12.43 16.18
N GLY A 222 -18.32 -12.28 14.90
CA GLY A 222 -17.39 -11.64 13.97
C GLY A 222 -17.85 -10.26 13.50
N ALA A 223 -16.92 -9.37 13.19
CA ALA A 223 -17.21 -8.08 12.55
C ALA A 223 -16.10 -7.67 11.58
N THR A 224 -16.49 -7.13 10.42
CA THR A 224 -15.56 -6.67 9.36
C THR A 224 -15.69 -5.16 9.19
N THR A 225 -14.65 -4.52 8.68
CA THR A 225 -14.63 -3.07 8.41
C THR A 225 -15.81 -2.63 7.55
N GLN A 226 -16.46 -1.54 7.93
CA GLN A 226 -17.56 -0.94 7.16
C GLN A 226 -17.08 -0.29 5.87
N ARG A 227 -15.76 -0.05 5.74
CA ARG A 227 -15.12 0.54 4.57
C ARG A 227 -14.73 -0.49 3.50
N LEU A 228 -15.08 -1.75 3.66
CA LEU A 228 -14.64 -2.86 2.81
C LEU A 228 -14.73 -2.55 1.31
N ALA A 229 -15.88 -2.04 0.84
CA ALA A 229 -16.08 -1.73 -0.57
C ALA A 229 -15.24 -0.54 -1.08
N ALA A 230 -14.71 0.30 -0.18
CA ALA A 230 -13.86 1.44 -0.55
C ALA A 230 -12.37 1.07 -0.59
N ILE A 231 -11.95 0.04 0.17
CA ILE A 231 -10.53 -0.29 0.34
C ILE A 231 -10.13 -1.67 -0.19
N SER A 232 -11.10 -2.43 -0.75
CA SER A 232 -10.86 -3.75 -1.34
C SER A 232 -11.86 -4.04 -2.48
N SER A 233 -11.89 -5.27 -2.99
CA SER A 233 -12.70 -5.71 -4.12
C SER A 233 -13.69 -6.82 -3.72
N PRO A 234 -14.70 -6.56 -2.86
CA PRO A 234 -15.57 -7.60 -2.31
C PRO A 234 -16.55 -8.24 -3.32
N GLY A 235 -16.52 -7.87 -4.59
CA GLY A 235 -17.43 -8.38 -5.60
C GLY A 235 -18.89 -8.05 -5.27
N GLU A 236 -19.75 -9.06 -5.26
CA GLU A 236 -21.18 -8.93 -4.94
C GLU A 236 -21.49 -9.05 -3.42
N VAL A 237 -20.45 -9.12 -2.58
CA VAL A 237 -20.62 -9.07 -1.12
C VAL A 237 -20.82 -7.63 -0.70
N SER A 238 -21.87 -7.37 0.08
CA SER A 238 -22.18 -6.00 0.51
C SER A 238 -22.06 -5.83 2.02
N VAL A 239 -21.63 -4.63 2.44
CA VAL A 239 -21.63 -4.23 3.84
C VAL A 239 -23.05 -3.83 4.24
N THR A 240 -23.58 -4.44 5.29
CA THR A 240 -24.91 -4.09 5.81
C THR A 240 -24.82 -2.87 6.71
N GLY A 241 -25.60 -1.83 6.44
CA GLY A 241 -25.63 -0.61 7.23
C GLY A 241 -24.89 0.56 6.59
N ALA A 242 -24.18 1.38 7.38
CA ALA A 242 -23.45 2.53 6.88
C ALA A 242 -22.14 2.10 6.22
N SER A 243 -21.74 2.81 5.17
CA SER A 243 -20.46 2.63 4.46
C SER A 243 -19.28 3.35 5.14
N ASP A 244 -19.53 4.10 6.22
CA ASP A 244 -18.54 4.84 6.99
C ASP A 244 -18.31 4.17 8.35
N ASP A 245 -17.26 4.55 9.09
CA ASP A 245 -16.94 4.03 10.44
C ASP A 245 -17.99 4.47 11.48
N ASP A 246 -19.27 4.15 11.25
CA ASP A 246 -20.35 4.36 12.20
C ASP A 246 -20.38 3.25 13.26
N MET A 247 -19.54 3.40 14.28
CA MET A 247 -19.44 2.45 15.39
C MET A 247 -20.77 2.24 16.14
N ALA A 248 -21.66 3.22 16.15
CA ALA A 248 -22.97 3.06 16.81
C ALA A 248 -23.88 2.11 16.01
N LEU A 249 -23.82 2.15 14.70
CA LEU A 249 -24.60 1.23 13.85
C LEU A 249 -23.99 -0.17 13.89
N LEU A 250 -22.66 -0.30 13.79
CA LEU A 250 -21.98 -1.59 13.93
C LEU A 250 -22.27 -2.22 15.29
N ALA A 251 -22.23 -1.44 16.38
CA ALA A 251 -22.58 -1.92 17.71
C ALA A 251 -23.99 -2.49 17.80
N GLN A 252 -24.97 -1.89 17.10
CA GLN A 252 -26.34 -2.42 17.06
C GLN A 252 -26.42 -3.78 16.37
N GLN A 253 -25.66 -3.99 15.31
CA GLN A 253 -25.62 -5.26 14.57
C GLN A 253 -24.95 -6.35 15.42
N VAL A 254 -23.74 -6.06 15.93
CA VAL A 254 -23.00 -6.98 16.82
C VAL A 254 -23.82 -7.32 18.06
N GLN A 255 -24.47 -6.33 18.70
CA GLN A 255 -25.30 -6.56 19.88
C GLN A 255 -26.50 -7.47 19.60
N ALA A 256 -27.08 -7.34 18.38
CA ALA A 256 -28.21 -8.20 18.01
C ALA A 256 -27.79 -9.68 17.97
N ASP A 257 -26.60 -9.98 17.43
CA ASP A 257 -26.08 -11.36 17.38
C ASP A 257 -25.63 -11.86 18.75
N VAL A 258 -25.01 -11.01 19.58
CA VAL A 258 -24.69 -11.31 20.99
C VAL A 258 -25.97 -11.68 21.77
N ASP A 259 -27.02 -10.85 21.66
CA ASP A 259 -28.28 -11.07 22.32
C ASP A 259 -28.97 -12.36 21.85
N ALA A 260 -28.88 -12.64 20.53
CA ALA A 260 -29.44 -13.87 19.93
C ALA A 260 -28.70 -15.12 20.45
N LEU A 261 -27.36 -15.08 20.51
CA LEU A 261 -26.54 -16.18 21.06
C LEU A 261 -26.87 -16.46 22.50
N LEU A 262 -26.91 -15.42 23.36
CA LEU A 262 -27.21 -15.53 24.77
C LEU A 262 -28.66 -16.05 25.01
N ALA A 263 -29.60 -15.58 24.19
CA ALA A 263 -31.00 -16.05 24.29
C ALA A 263 -31.16 -17.52 23.84
N ALA A 264 -30.41 -17.95 22.85
CA ALA A 264 -30.43 -19.33 22.35
C ALA A 264 -29.74 -20.31 23.33
N ASN A 265 -28.78 -19.82 24.12
CA ASN A 265 -27.94 -20.62 25.02
C ASN A 265 -28.00 -20.08 26.46
N PRO A 266 -29.09 -20.35 27.22
CA PRO A 266 -29.31 -19.73 28.52
C PRO A 266 -28.26 -20.04 29.62
N GLY A 267 -27.35 -21.00 29.39
CA GLY A 267 -26.23 -21.30 30.30
C GLY A 267 -24.94 -20.60 29.91
N MET A 268 -24.85 -20.03 28.69
CA MET A 268 -23.71 -19.31 28.19
C MET A 268 -23.64 -17.90 28.75
N ASN A 269 -22.49 -17.49 29.21
CA ASN A 269 -22.26 -16.17 29.80
C ASN A 269 -20.87 -15.59 29.46
N LYS A 270 -20.23 -16.13 28.42
CA LYS A 270 -18.92 -15.67 27.94
C LYS A 270 -19.01 -15.45 26.45
N VAL A 271 -18.59 -14.26 25.95
CA VAL A 271 -18.64 -13.88 24.54
C VAL A 271 -17.35 -13.19 24.15
N ILE A 272 -16.78 -13.65 23.02
CA ILE A 272 -15.61 -13.06 22.37
C ILE A 272 -16.07 -12.44 21.05
N LEU A 273 -15.69 -11.18 20.83
CA LEU A 273 -15.80 -10.53 19.53
C LEU A 273 -14.44 -10.61 18.81
N ILE A 274 -14.42 -11.16 17.63
CA ILE A 274 -13.28 -11.03 16.69
C ILE A 274 -13.64 -10.00 15.64
N SER A 275 -12.80 -8.99 15.45
CA SER A 275 -13.11 -7.86 14.59
C SER A 275 -11.92 -7.42 13.77
N HIS A 276 -12.21 -6.86 12.58
CA HIS A 276 -11.20 -6.33 11.66
C HIS A 276 -11.63 -4.93 11.21
N LEU A 277 -11.25 -3.89 11.96
CA LEU A 277 -11.81 -2.53 11.82
C LEU A 277 -10.79 -1.47 11.43
N GLN A 278 -9.59 -1.84 10.97
CA GLN A 278 -8.53 -0.97 10.43
C GLN A 278 -7.84 -0.01 11.42
N ASP A 279 -8.44 0.26 12.57
CA ASP A 279 -7.87 1.09 13.62
C ASP A 279 -8.33 0.53 14.97
N TYR A 280 -7.41 0.10 15.83
CA TYR A 280 -7.72 -0.45 17.15
C TYR A 280 -8.51 0.50 18.05
N GLN A 281 -8.56 1.80 17.73
CA GLN A 281 -9.42 2.76 18.42
C GLN A 281 -10.91 2.54 18.09
N ASN A 282 -11.23 1.94 16.92
CA ASN A 282 -12.59 1.55 16.56
C ASN A 282 -13.07 0.42 17.47
N GLU A 283 -12.23 -0.59 17.76
CA GLU A 283 -12.52 -1.63 18.73
C GLU A 283 -12.69 -1.05 20.14
N ALA A 284 -11.83 -0.11 20.53
CA ALA A 284 -11.92 0.58 21.81
C ALA A 284 -13.22 1.43 21.95
N ALA A 285 -13.72 1.97 20.84
CA ALA A 285 -15.01 2.67 20.80
C ALA A 285 -16.18 1.68 20.87
N LEU A 286 -16.09 0.58 20.09
CA LEU A 286 -17.11 -0.48 20.04
C LEU A 286 -17.28 -1.16 21.39
N ALA A 287 -16.20 -1.46 22.12
CA ALA A 287 -16.21 -2.03 23.47
C ALA A 287 -17.13 -1.28 24.43
N LYS A 288 -17.17 0.05 24.35
CA LYS A 288 -17.98 0.92 25.23
C LYS A 288 -19.47 0.93 24.87
N LEU A 289 -19.82 0.44 23.68
CA LEU A 289 -21.20 0.41 23.17
C LEU A 289 -21.88 -0.95 23.32
N LEU A 290 -21.09 -2.02 23.58
CA LEU A 290 -21.56 -3.38 23.68
C LEU A 290 -21.79 -3.81 25.13
N SER A 291 -22.75 -4.73 25.34
CA SER A 291 -23.04 -5.40 26.61
C SER A 291 -22.91 -6.90 26.46
N GLY A 292 -22.37 -7.57 27.46
CA GLY A 292 -22.22 -9.03 27.46
C GLY A 292 -21.12 -9.55 26.54
N VAL A 293 -20.19 -8.69 26.12
CA VAL A 293 -18.93 -9.06 25.44
C VAL A 293 -17.80 -8.93 26.45
N ASP A 294 -16.94 -9.93 26.56
CA ASP A 294 -15.88 -10.01 27.57
C ASP A 294 -14.50 -9.75 26.99
N ILE A 295 -14.24 -10.23 25.75
CA ILE A 295 -12.97 -10.10 25.05
C ILE A 295 -13.24 -9.58 23.64
N ILE A 296 -12.39 -8.64 23.19
CA ILE A 296 -12.34 -8.18 21.79
C ILE A 296 -10.94 -8.47 21.26
N LEU A 297 -10.87 -9.24 20.17
CA LEU A 297 -9.68 -9.42 19.36
C LEU A 297 -9.78 -8.53 18.15
N GLY A 298 -8.86 -7.56 17.99
CA GLY A 298 -8.81 -6.62 16.88
C GLY A 298 -7.79 -7.00 15.82
N GLY A 299 -8.05 -6.56 14.58
CA GLY A 299 -7.18 -6.71 13.40
C GLY A 299 -7.25 -5.52 12.45
N GLY A 300 -6.39 -5.51 11.43
CA GLY A 300 -6.32 -4.49 10.38
C GLY A 300 -5.55 -3.22 10.73
N SER A 301 -4.94 -3.15 11.91
CA SER A 301 -4.28 -1.93 12.39
C SER A 301 -2.77 -2.06 12.51
N ASP A 302 -2.20 -3.23 12.30
CA ASP A 302 -0.78 -3.56 12.56
C ASP A 302 -0.32 -3.15 13.98
N ALA A 303 -1.25 -3.01 14.93
CA ALA A 303 -0.95 -2.50 16.25
C ALA A 303 -0.40 -3.60 17.17
N ILE A 304 0.71 -3.33 17.83
CA ILE A 304 1.30 -4.20 18.84
C ILE A 304 0.89 -3.72 20.22
N PHE A 305 0.09 -4.51 20.95
CA PHE A 305 -0.11 -4.30 22.37
C PHE A 305 0.92 -5.12 23.14
N ALA A 306 1.75 -4.46 23.89
CA ALA A 306 2.83 -5.11 24.63
C ALA A 306 3.10 -4.37 25.95
N ASP A 307 3.54 -5.09 26.94
CA ASP A 307 3.96 -4.49 28.22
C ASP A 307 5.48 -4.59 28.43
N SER A 308 5.95 -4.18 29.60
CA SER A 308 7.39 -4.16 29.91
C SER A 308 8.03 -5.56 30.07
N THR A 309 7.26 -6.63 30.03
CA THR A 309 7.75 -8.02 30.12
C THR A 309 7.92 -8.64 28.73
N ASP A 310 7.34 -8.04 27.71
CA ASP A 310 7.41 -8.50 26.34
C ASP A 310 8.71 -8.10 25.68
N VAL A 311 9.20 -8.95 24.80
CA VAL A 311 10.42 -8.72 24.00
C VAL A 311 10.01 -8.60 22.54
N LEU A 312 9.98 -7.36 22.06
CA LEU A 312 9.68 -7.07 20.68
C LEU A 312 10.86 -7.36 19.74
N ARG A 313 10.55 -7.46 18.44
CA ARG A 313 11.56 -7.56 17.37
C ARG A 313 12.36 -6.25 17.30
N ASP A 314 13.61 -6.35 16.84
CA ASP A 314 14.47 -5.19 16.65
C ASP A 314 13.81 -4.17 15.71
N GLY A 315 13.74 -2.92 16.15
CA GLY A 315 13.10 -1.84 15.40
C GLY A 315 11.58 -1.69 15.59
N HIS A 316 10.91 -2.66 16.23
CA HIS A 316 9.47 -2.56 16.50
C HIS A 316 9.20 -1.78 17.79
N VAL A 317 8.11 -1.06 17.79
CA VAL A 317 7.63 -0.26 18.93
C VAL A 317 6.20 -0.63 19.22
N ALA A 318 5.87 -0.85 20.48
CA ALA A 318 4.50 -1.10 20.90
C ALA A 318 3.60 0.12 20.59
N SER A 319 2.45 -0.13 19.99
CA SER A 319 1.39 0.89 19.80
C SER A 319 0.76 1.27 21.13
N GLU A 320 0.61 0.27 22.03
CA GLU A 320 0.18 0.46 23.41
C GLU A 320 1.17 -0.24 24.35
N THR A 321 1.53 0.41 25.47
CA THR A 321 2.53 -0.07 26.44
C THR A 321 1.91 -0.87 27.58
N VAL A 322 0.71 -1.42 27.36
CA VAL A 322 -0.04 -2.29 28.26
C VAL A 322 -0.68 -3.42 27.46
N TYR A 323 -0.81 -4.58 28.09
CA TYR A 323 -1.50 -5.73 27.52
C TYR A 323 -2.29 -6.47 28.62
N PRO A 324 -3.60 -6.77 28.41
CA PRO A 324 -4.48 -6.21 27.37
C PRO A 324 -4.93 -4.78 27.71
N LEU A 325 -5.56 -4.06 26.74
CA LEU A 325 -6.33 -2.87 27.07
C LEU A 325 -7.62 -3.25 27.79
N VAL A 326 -8.06 -2.41 28.75
CA VAL A 326 -9.28 -2.65 29.52
C VAL A 326 -10.28 -1.52 29.32
N HIS A 327 -11.49 -1.86 28.93
CA HIS A 327 -12.60 -0.94 28.75
C HIS A 327 -13.76 -1.29 29.68
N ALA A 328 -14.69 -0.35 29.86
CA ALA A 328 -15.97 -0.63 30.50
C ALA A 328 -17.02 -0.77 29.39
N GLY A 329 -17.70 -1.90 29.36
CA GLY A 329 -18.82 -2.15 28.45
C GLY A 329 -20.03 -1.24 28.79
N ALA A 330 -21.04 -1.24 27.91
CA ALA A 330 -22.24 -0.44 28.12
C ALA A 330 -23.03 -0.86 29.39
N ASP A 331 -22.89 -2.11 29.83
CA ASP A 331 -23.42 -2.65 31.07
C ASP A 331 -22.51 -2.38 32.29
N GLY A 332 -21.32 -1.82 32.07
CA GLY A 332 -20.31 -1.54 33.09
C GLY A 332 -19.40 -2.73 33.43
N ALA A 333 -19.56 -3.88 32.80
CA ALA A 333 -18.66 -5.02 32.92
C ALA A 333 -17.28 -4.72 32.28
N PRO A 334 -16.17 -5.32 32.74
CA PRO A 334 -14.88 -5.18 32.10
C PRO A 334 -14.87 -5.90 30.75
N VAL A 335 -14.34 -5.21 29.71
CA VAL A 335 -14.05 -5.76 28.38
C VAL A 335 -12.56 -5.66 28.16
N VAL A 336 -11.90 -6.76 27.87
CA VAL A 336 -10.46 -6.76 27.53
C VAL A 336 -10.27 -6.79 26.02
N GLN A 337 -9.46 -5.88 25.52
CA GLN A 337 -9.10 -5.80 24.10
C GLN A 337 -7.66 -6.25 23.92
N VAL A 338 -7.45 -7.16 22.97
CA VAL A 338 -6.13 -7.65 22.56
C VAL A 338 -5.91 -7.40 21.08
N ASN A 339 -4.66 -7.13 20.68
CA ASN A 339 -4.23 -6.93 19.32
C ASN A 339 -2.76 -7.31 19.20
N THR A 340 -2.35 -7.78 18.03
CA THR A 340 -0.93 -8.04 17.72
C THR A 340 -0.65 -7.67 16.28
N ASP A 341 0.62 -7.37 16.00
CA ASP A 341 1.14 -7.09 14.66
C ASP A 341 0.88 -8.25 13.69
N GLY A 342 0.89 -7.94 12.41
CA GLY A 342 0.63 -8.86 11.31
C GLY A 342 1.85 -9.66 10.82
N GLN A 343 1.69 -10.27 9.64
CA GLN A 343 2.75 -10.87 8.82
C GLN A 343 3.52 -12.02 9.50
N TYR A 344 2.84 -12.86 10.29
CA TYR A 344 3.43 -13.97 11.05
C TYR A 344 4.45 -13.55 12.13
N GLN A 345 4.54 -12.27 12.50
CA GLN A 345 5.64 -11.74 13.31
C GLN A 345 5.46 -11.92 14.81
N TYR A 346 4.23 -11.98 15.31
CA TYR A 346 3.93 -12.15 16.73
C TYR A 346 2.76 -13.10 16.97
N LEU A 347 2.84 -13.85 18.07
CA LEU A 347 1.70 -14.53 18.68
C LEU A 347 1.21 -13.71 19.85
N GLY A 348 -0.06 -13.32 19.87
CA GLY A 348 -0.73 -12.80 21.04
C GLY A 348 -1.21 -13.92 21.94
N ARG A 349 -1.00 -13.81 23.24
CA ARG A 349 -1.46 -14.77 24.24
C ARG A 349 -2.14 -14.05 25.39
N LEU A 350 -3.38 -14.44 25.69
CA LEU A 350 -4.12 -13.98 26.86
C LEU A 350 -4.50 -15.20 27.72
N VAL A 351 -4.07 -15.22 28.98
CA VAL A 351 -4.52 -16.18 29.99
C VAL A 351 -5.37 -15.44 31.01
N VAL A 352 -6.64 -15.81 31.14
CA VAL A 352 -7.61 -15.08 31.90
C VAL A 352 -8.56 -16.01 32.64
N GLU A 353 -8.98 -15.65 33.87
CA GLU A 353 -10.04 -16.35 34.64
C GLU A 353 -11.35 -15.61 34.51
N PHE A 354 -12.43 -16.40 34.51
CA PHE A 354 -13.83 -15.90 34.60
C PHE A 354 -14.48 -16.32 35.93
N ASP A 355 -15.28 -15.42 36.48
CA ASP A 355 -16.07 -15.72 37.65
C ASP A 355 -17.35 -16.55 37.33
N ASP A 356 -18.09 -16.98 38.34
CA ASP A 356 -19.35 -17.76 38.20
C ASP A 356 -20.42 -17.03 37.36
N ASN A 357 -20.30 -15.71 37.12
CA ASN A 357 -21.21 -14.91 36.29
C ASN A 357 -20.71 -14.74 34.87
N GLY A 358 -19.53 -15.27 34.54
CA GLY A 358 -18.86 -15.13 33.23
C GLY A 358 -18.07 -13.81 33.05
N GLN A 359 -17.85 -13.04 34.14
CA GLN A 359 -17.07 -11.80 34.03
C GLN A 359 -15.57 -12.07 34.15
N VAL A 360 -14.79 -11.37 33.34
CA VAL A 360 -13.33 -11.39 33.39
C VAL A 360 -12.84 -10.93 34.77
N ILE A 361 -11.97 -11.72 35.39
CA ILE A 361 -11.25 -11.37 36.61
C ILE A 361 -9.92 -10.69 36.22
N LEU A 362 -9.89 -9.37 36.16
CA LEU A 362 -8.73 -8.60 35.69
C LEU A 362 -7.45 -8.92 36.48
N ASP A 363 -7.54 -9.18 37.78
CA ASP A 363 -6.41 -9.53 38.65
C ASP A 363 -5.81 -10.92 38.33
N SER A 364 -6.47 -11.74 37.51
CA SER A 364 -5.96 -13.05 37.07
C SER A 364 -4.98 -12.92 35.89
N ILE A 365 -5.03 -11.82 35.15
CA ILE A 365 -4.19 -11.61 33.97
C ILE A 365 -2.77 -11.31 34.43
N ASN A 366 -1.86 -12.25 34.13
CA ASN A 366 -0.46 -12.18 34.53
C ASN A 366 0.40 -11.77 33.34
N ALA A 367 1.11 -10.66 33.43
CA ALA A 367 2.00 -10.13 32.43
C ALA A 367 3.13 -11.09 31.96
N GLN A 368 3.47 -12.12 32.75
CA GLN A 368 4.45 -13.14 32.33
C GLN A 368 3.84 -14.22 31.43
N ASP A 369 2.51 -14.40 31.53
CA ASP A 369 1.78 -15.43 30.79
C ASP A 369 0.93 -14.85 29.66
N SER A 370 0.70 -13.53 29.66
CA SER A 370 -0.11 -12.80 28.68
C SER A 370 0.72 -11.67 28.07
N GLY A 371 0.67 -11.49 26.74
CA GLY A 371 1.44 -10.48 26.02
C GLY A 371 1.70 -10.84 24.55
N ALA A 372 2.62 -10.13 23.92
CA ALA A 372 3.07 -10.34 22.54
C ALA A 372 4.37 -11.16 22.50
N PHE A 373 4.32 -12.30 21.83
CA PHE A 373 5.46 -13.21 21.68
C PHE A 373 5.99 -13.15 20.26
N ALA A 374 7.19 -12.55 20.08
CA ALA A 374 7.80 -12.38 18.77
C ALA A 374 8.21 -13.73 18.15
N ALA A 375 7.83 -13.99 16.91
CA ALA A 375 8.20 -15.17 16.13
C ALA A 375 9.67 -15.07 15.67
N THR A 376 10.61 -15.22 16.61
CA THR A 376 12.06 -15.12 16.37
C THR A 376 12.78 -16.36 16.86
N ASP A 377 13.97 -16.64 16.31
CA ASP A 377 14.81 -17.76 16.76
C ASP A 377 15.14 -17.65 18.25
N ALA A 378 15.35 -16.43 18.74
CA ALA A 378 15.64 -16.20 20.16
C ALA A 378 14.47 -16.57 21.06
N MET A 379 13.22 -16.28 20.66
CA MET A 379 12.02 -16.65 21.39
C MET A 379 11.78 -18.16 21.33
N VAL A 380 11.84 -18.76 20.13
CA VAL A 380 11.73 -20.21 19.96
C VAL A 380 12.77 -20.94 20.82
N GLN A 381 14.05 -20.51 20.78
CA GLN A 381 15.11 -21.07 21.62
C GLN A 381 14.85 -20.89 23.12
N ARG A 382 14.27 -19.76 23.53
CA ARG A 382 13.90 -19.49 24.94
C ARG A 382 12.83 -20.47 25.42
N LEU A 383 11.83 -20.74 24.58
CA LEU A 383 10.70 -21.60 24.95
C LEU A 383 11.04 -23.09 24.91
N TYR A 384 11.72 -23.54 23.86
CA TYR A 384 12.03 -24.95 23.65
C TYR A 384 13.33 -25.40 24.34
N GLY A 385 14.27 -24.47 24.64
CA GLY A 385 15.57 -24.81 25.23
C GLY A 385 16.37 -25.76 24.36
N SER A 386 16.44 -27.03 24.75
CA SER A 386 17.14 -28.08 24.00
C SER A 386 16.21 -29.02 23.23
N ALA A 387 14.89 -28.82 23.33
CA ALA A 387 13.92 -29.59 22.55
C ALA A 387 13.91 -29.10 21.09
N ASP A 388 13.55 -29.97 20.18
CA ASP A 388 13.41 -29.63 18.76
C ASP A 388 12.05 -28.98 18.54
N PRO A 389 12.00 -27.67 18.17
CA PRO A 389 10.71 -27.01 17.86
C PRO A 389 10.05 -27.53 16.59
N PHE A 390 10.82 -28.16 15.70
CA PHE A 390 10.36 -28.72 14.43
C PHE A 390 10.38 -30.26 14.47
N ALA A 391 9.97 -30.83 15.61
CA ALA A 391 9.87 -32.28 15.75
C ALA A 391 8.93 -32.87 14.68
N GLN A 392 9.30 -34.03 14.15
CA GLN A 392 8.53 -34.67 13.09
C GLN A 392 7.03 -34.82 13.46
N GLY A 393 6.16 -34.29 12.60
CA GLY A 393 4.72 -34.34 12.76
C GLY A 393 4.13 -33.20 13.63
N SER A 394 4.95 -32.28 14.19
CA SER A 394 4.44 -31.06 14.79
C SER A 394 3.88 -30.09 13.71
N ALA A 395 2.95 -29.20 14.07
CA ALA A 395 2.46 -28.19 13.15
C ALA A 395 3.61 -27.32 12.63
N ALA A 396 4.54 -26.96 13.48
CA ALA A 396 5.73 -26.17 13.10
C ALA A 396 6.60 -26.88 12.05
N ALA A 397 6.79 -28.23 12.14
CA ALA A 397 7.53 -28.97 11.13
C ALA A 397 6.81 -28.99 9.78
N LEU A 398 5.49 -29.14 9.77
CA LEU A 398 4.67 -29.18 8.56
C LEU A 398 4.60 -27.81 7.89
N VAL A 399 4.42 -26.76 8.68
CA VAL A 399 4.48 -25.37 8.19
C VAL A 399 5.85 -25.06 7.60
N LYS A 400 6.95 -25.51 8.27
CA LYS A 400 8.30 -25.35 7.73
C LYS A 400 8.47 -26.05 6.39
N GLN A 401 7.91 -27.24 6.22
CA GLN A 401 7.96 -27.96 4.94
C GLN A 401 7.30 -27.18 3.81
N LEU A 402 6.15 -26.54 4.06
CA LEU A 402 5.48 -25.67 3.10
C LEU A 402 6.32 -24.43 2.78
N ALA A 403 6.86 -23.76 3.81
CA ALA A 403 7.70 -22.58 3.66
C ALA A 403 8.98 -22.90 2.85
N ASP A 404 9.66 -24.01 3.12
CA ASP A 404 10.85 -24.43 2.39
C ASP A 404 10.54 -24.70 0.89
N ALA A 405 9.34 -25.21 0.56
CA ALA A 405 8.91 -25.42 -0.82
C ALA A 405 8.65 -24.09 -1.54
N VAL A 406 8.05 -23.10 -0.86
CA VAL A 406 7.85 -21.74 -1.41
C VAL A 406 9.20 -21.02 -1.59
N ASP A 407 10.17 -21.19 -0.65
CA ASP A 407 11.51 -20.58 -0.75
C ASP A 407 12.23 -20.99 -2.04
N GLY A 408 12.10 -22.26 -2.46
CA GLY A 408 12.62 -22.74 -3.73
C GLY A 408 12.07 -21.98 -4.94
N ILE A 409 10.76 -21.70 -4.95
CA ILE A 409 10.09 -20.95 -6.02
C ILE A 409 10.53 -19.48 -6.01
N ILE A 410 10.61 -18.86 -4.84
CA ILE A 410 11.07 -17.47 -4.68
C ILE A 410 12.52 -17.32 -5.17
N GLY A 411 13.39 -18.31 -4.93
CA GLY A 411 14.75 -18.32 -5.47
C GLY A 411 14.79 -18.24 -7.00
N ASP A 412 13.90 -18.93 -7.68
CA ASP A 412 13.78 -18.87 -9.15
C ASP A 412 13.29 -17.49 -9.64
N LYS A 413 12.37 -16.84 -8.90
CA LYS A 413 11.91 -15.47 -9.20
C LYS A 413 13.00 -14.42 -9.04
N ILE A 414 13.88 -14.57 -8.05
CA ILE A 414 15.08 -13.72 -7.90
C ILE A 414 16.01 -13.87 -9.11
N ALA A 415 16.15 -15.08 -9.63
CA ALA A 415 17.00 -15.35 -10.79
C ALA A 415 16.43 -14.82 -12.12
N ASN A 416 15.12 -14.54 -12.19
CA ASN A 416 14.45 -13.98 -13.37
C ASN A 416 14.61 -12.45 -13.41
N VAL A 417 15.64 -11.97 -14.15
CA VAL A 417 16.01 -10.55 -14.22
C VAL A 417 15.12 -9.79 -15.21
N ALA A 418 14.44 -8.75 -14.73
CA ALA A 418 13.63 -7.82 -15.52
C ALA A 418 14.46 -6.71 -16.16
N GLY A 419 15.41 -6.14 -15.42
CA GLY A 419 16.23 -5.03 -15.91
C GLY A 419 17.27 -4.59 -14.88
N LEU A 420 17.83 -3.40 -15.09
CA LEU A 420 18.86 -2.81 -14.24
C LEU A 420 18.48 -1.40 -13.82
N THR A 421 18.85 -1.03 -12.59
CA THR A 421 18.75 0.33 -12.07
C THR A 421 20.10 0.78 -11.50
N ASP A 422 20.46 2.04 -11.71
CA ASP A 422 21.65 2.67 -11.10
C ASP A 422 21.30 3.41 -9.79
N VAL A 423 20.00 3.48 -9.46
CA VAL A 423 19.46 4.24 -8.33
C VAL A 423 18.54 3.37 -7.48
N TYR A 424 18.38 3.76 -6.21
CA TYR A 424 17.31 3.26 -5.36
C TYR A 424 15.95 3.67 -5.91
N LEU A 425 14.98 2.75 -5.94
CA LEU A 425 13.62 3.00 -6.39
C LEU A 425 12.70 3.07 -5.16
N ASN A 426 12.27 4.28 -4.83
CA ASN A 426 11.52 4.56 -3.61
C ASN A 426 10.05 4.13 -3.74
N GLY A 427 9.68 3.07 -3.03
CA GLY A 427 8.31 2.57 -2.87
C GLY A 427 7.82 2.68 -1.43
N ALA A 428 8.55 3.41 -0.57
CA ALA A 428 8.19 3.57 0.83
C ALA A 428 6.78 4.15 0.99
N ARG A 429 5.96 3.52 1.83
CA ARG A 429 4.55 3.89 2.06
C ARG A 429 4.35 5.38 2.35
N SER A 430 5.25 5.99 3.13
CA SER A 430 5.19 7.41 3.47
C SER A 430 5.50 8.32 2.28
N ALA A 431 6.29 7.87 1.30
CA ALA A 431 6.65 8.64 0.13
C ALA A 431 5.60 8.50 -0.98
N VAL A 432 5.35 7.28 -1.49
CA VAL A 432 4.41 7.04 -2.61
C VAL A 432 2.98 7.53 -2.35
N ARG A 433 2.62 7.77 -1.09
CA ARG A 433 1.30 8.25 -0.67
C ARG A 433 1.25 9.75 -0.34
N ASN A 434 2.34 10.48 -0.55
CA ASN A 434 2.43 11.91 -0.22
C ASN A 434 3.16 12.74 -1.26
N GLU A 435 4.03 12.14 -2.05
CA GLU A 435 4.91 12.82 -2.99
C GLU A 435 5.14 12.01 -4.26
N GLU A 436 5.69 12.63 -5.28
CA GLU A 436 6.23 11.94 -6.45
C GLU A 436 7.40 11.07 -6.03
N THR A 437 7.46 9.82 -6.52
CA THR A 437 8.64 8.99 -6.36
C THR A 437 9.15 8.47 -7.70
N ASN A 438 10.45 8.17 -7.77
CA ASN A 438 11.03 7.62 -8.98
C ASN A 438 10.43 6.24 -9.35
N LEU A 439 10.05 5.41 -8.36
CA LEU A 439 9.34 4.16 -8.61
C LEU A 439 7.89 4.40 -9.06
N GLY A 440 7.22 5.40 -8.48
CA GLY A 440 5.92 5.87 -8.93
C GLY A 440 5.95 6.28 -10.40
N ASN A 441 6.94 7.11 -10.78
CA ASN A 441 7.18 7.52 -12.15
C ASN A 441 7.44 6.35 -13.09
N LEU A 442 8.34 5.43 -12.70
CA LEU A 442 8.70 4.26 -13.50
C LEU A 442 7.49 3.35 -13.77
N THR A 443 6.70 3.06 -12.74
CA THR A 443 5.51 2.20 -12.87
C THR A 443 4.40 2.88 -13.69
N ALA A 444 4.18 4.18 -13.51
CA ALA A 444 3.22 4.94 -14.31
C ALA A 444 3.63 5.02 -15.78
N ASP A 445 4.93 5.20 -16.07
CA ASP A 445 5.46 5.20 -17.45
C ASP A 445 5.35 3.81 -18.09
N ALA A 446 5.57 2.75 -17.34
CA ALA A 446 5.39 1.37 -17.82
C ALA A 446 3.92 1.10 -18.21
N ASN A 447 2.96 1.49 -17.36
CA ASN A 447 1.54 1.38 -17.66
C ASN A 447 1.14 2.22 -18.89
N LEU A 448 1.66 3.45 -18.98
CA LEU A 448 1.45 4.33 -20.14
C LEU A 448 1.96 3.68 -21.44
N ALA A 449 3.16 3.12 -21.42
CA ALA A 449 3.78 2.48 -22.58
C ALA A 449 3.00 1.23 -23.01
N ALA A 450 2.56 0.39 -22.05
CA ALA A 450 1.79 -0.81 -22.33
C ALA A 450 0.43 -0.48 -22.98
N VAL A 451 -0.31 0.48 -22.43
CA VAL A 451 -1.61 0.91 -22.98
C VAL A 451 -1.43 1.62 -24.32
N ARG A 452 -0.39 2.42 -24.49
CA ARG A 452 -0.06 3.05 -25.78
C ARG A 452 0.18 2.01 -26.85
N SER A 453 0.99 0.99 -26.57
CA SER A 453 1.23 -0.11 -27.51
C SER A 453 -0.07 -0.86 -27.85
N HIS A 454 -0.96 -1.05 -26.87
CA HIS A 454 -2.26 -1.66 -27.10
C HIS A 454 -3.14 -0.81 -28.04
N ILE A 455 -3.19 0.51 -27.81
CA ILE A 455 -3.94 1.46 -28.66
C ILE A 455 -3.41 1.42 -30.10
N GLU A 456 -2.10 1.51 -30.28
CA GLU A 456 -1.45 1.48 -31.61
C GLU A 456 -1.79 0.21 -32.40
N GLN A 457 -1.88 -0.93 -31.72
CA GLN A 457 -2.15 -2.21 -32.37
C GLN A 457 -3.63 -2.51 -32.56
N ASN A 458 -4.50 -2.10 -31.65
CA ASN A 458 -5.88 -2.56 -31.58
C ASN A 458 -6.93 -1.45 -31.75
N LEU A 459 -6.58 -0.18 -31.46
CA LEU A 459 -7.50 0.97 -31.42
C LEU A 459 -6.89 2.20 -32.11
N PRO A 460 -6.44 2.08 -33.38
CA PRO A 460 -5.68 3.14 -34.07
C PRO A 460 -6.43 4.47 -34.22
N GLU A 461 -7.75 4.48 -34.10
CA GLU A 461 -8.57 5.68 -34.06
C GLU A 461 -8.29 6.56 -32.84
N LEU A 462 -7.77 6.00 -31.76
CA LEU A 462 -7.43 6.72 -30.53
C LEU A 462 -6.00 7.27 -30.50
N ASN A 463 -5.16 6.96 -31.50
CA ASN A 463 -3.74 7.37 -31.53
C ASN A 463 -3.53 8.90 -31.47
N SER A 464 -4.51 9.69 -31.91
CA SER A 464 -4.44 11.16 -31.90
C SER A 464 -4.99 11.78 -30.61
N VAL A 465 -5.58 10.99 -29.73
CA VAL A 465 -6.09 11.46 -28.45
C VAL A 465 -4.95 11.42 -27.41
N PRO A 466 -4.70 12.51 -26.65
CA PRO A 466 -3.70 12.50 -25.60
C PRO A 466 -3.93 11.32 -24.64
N LEU A 467 -2.85 10.62 -24.29
CA LEU A 467 -2.87 9.51 -23.34
C LEU A 467 -1.95 9.83 -22.15
N VAL A 468 -2.50 9.75 -20.96
CA VAL A 468 -1.79 9.90 -19.70
C VAL A 468 -1.93 8.61 -18.87
N SER A 469 -1.09 8.44 -17.85
CA SER A 469 -1.24 7.37 -16.85
C SER A 469 -1.53 7.96 -15.49
N LEU A 470 -2.45 7.33 -14.76
CA LEU A 470 -2.77 7.63 -13.37
C LEU A 470 -2.88 6.32 -12.60
N LYS A 471 -2.12 6.17 -11.54
CA LYS A 471 -2.27 5.09 -10.57
C LYS A 471 -2.22 5.64 -9.14
N ASN A 472 -2.78 4.90 -8.20
CA ASN A 472 -2.73 5.25 -6.79
C ASN A 472 -1.40 4.82 -6.15
N GLY A 473 -0.87 5.61 -5.23
CA GLY A 473 0.33 5.28 -4.45
C GLY A 473 0.14 4.06 -3.55
N GLY A 474 -1.11 3.79 -3.13
CA GLY A 474 -1.48 2.60 -2.36
C GLY A 474 -1.19 1.28 -3.06
N GLY A 475 -1.14 1.28 -4.39
CA GLY A 475 -0.78 0.12 -5.21
C GLY A 475 0.72 -0.21 -5.24
N ILE A 476 1.60 0.66 -4.69
CA ILE A 476 3.03 0.39 -4.56
C ILE A 476 3.33 0.02 -3.11
N ARG A 477 3.89 -1.16 -2.89
CA ARG A 477 3.98 -1.80 -1.56
C ARG A 477 5.39 -1.92 -1.01
N ALA A 478 6.42 -1.84 -1.84
CA ALA A 478 7.82 -1.99 -1.43
C ALA A 478 8.78 -1.25 -2.36
N ASP A 479 9.94 -0.95 -1.82
CA ASP A 479 11.10 -0.39 -2.51
C ASP A 479 11.74 -1.44 -3.45
N ILE A 480 12.46 -0.99 -4.47
CA ILE A 480 13.28 -1.85 -5.34
C ILE A 480 14.73 -1.35 -5.34
N GLY A 481 15.68 -2.28 -5.43
CA GLY A 481 17.12 -1.97 -5.48
C GLY A 481 17.79 -2.00 -4.12
N LEU A 482 17.15 -2.63 -3.11
CA LEU A 482 17.73 -2.89 -1.79
C LEU A 482 18.38 -4.28 -1.77
N ALA A 483 19.47 -4.43 -1.04
CA ALA A 483 19.90 -5.75 -0.61
C ALA A 483 18.82 -6.31 0.36
N LEU A 484 18.48 -7.60 0.23
CA LEU A 484 17.55 -8.29 1.14
C LEU A 484 17.88 -7.97 2.60
N GLY A 485 16.91 -7.43 3.33
CA GLY A 485 17.06 -7.09 4.75
C GLY A 485 17.60 -5.69 5.06
N THR A 486 17.82 -4.83 4.07
CA THR A 486 18.13 -3.41 4.27
C THR A 486 16.95 -2.55 3.84
N SER A 487 16.65 -1.50 4.57
CA SER A 487 15.59 -0.54 4.24
C SER A 487 16.10 0.89 4.23
N GLY A 488 15.56 1.71 3.32
CA GLY A 488 15.81 3.14 3.26
C GLY A 488 16.92 3.59 2.31
N PRO A 489 17.07 4.91 2.10
CA PRO A 489 17.93 5.52 1.09
C PRO A 489 19.45 5.33 1.32
N GLU A 490 19.87 4.79 2.45
CA GLU A 490 21.28 4.46 2.74
C GLU A 490 21.69 3.05 2.26
N ALA A 491 20.75 2.28 1.67
CA ALA A 491 21.04 0.96 1.14
C ALA A 491 21.88 1.02 -0.14
N PRO A 492 22.58 -0.06 -0.52
CA PRO A 492 23.36 -0.09 -1.75
C PRO A 492 22.50 0.27 -2.96
N VAL A 493 22.94 1.26 -3.69
CA VAL A 493 22.24 1.83 -4.85
C VAL A 493 22.60 1.05 -6.08
N GLY A 494 21.59 0.71 -6.87
CA GLY A 494 21.78 0.10 -8.18
C GLY A 494 21.93 -1.42 -8.15
N GLY A 495 21.52 -2.04 -9.21
CA GLY A 495 21.62 -3.47 -9.40
C GLY A 495 20.58 -4.06 -10.31
N VAL A 496 20.34 -5.34 -10.09
CA VAL A 496 19.35 -6.13 -10.81
C VAL A 496 17.97 -5.83 -10.25
N VAL A 497 16.99 -5.61 -11.13
CA VAL A 497 15.56 -5.67 -10.82
C VAL A 497 15.07 -7.03 -11.25
N SER A 498 14.64 -7.86 -10.29
CA SER A 498 14.16 -9.22 -10.53
C SER A 498 12.62 -9.28 -10.64
N GLN A 499 12.11 -10.44 -11.04
CA GLN A 499 10.67 -10.72 -10.95
C GLN A 499 10.16 -10.55 -9.52
N LEU A 500 10.92 -11.05 -8.53
CA LEU A 500 10.55 -10.93 -7.12
C LEU A 500 10.38 -9.47 -6.68
N ASP A 501 11.31 -8.59 -7.09
CA ASP A 501 11.22 -7.15 -6.77
C ASP A 501 9.94 -6.54 -7.33
N ILE A 502 9.58 -6.88 -8.57
CA ILE A 502 8.34 -6.40 -9.21
C ILE A 502 7.10 -6.92 -8.48
N GLU A 503 7.05 -8.23 -8.18
CA GLU A 503 5.92 -8.84 -7.48
C GLU A 503 5.77 -8.32 -6.04
N THR A 504 6.87 -8.02 -5.38
CA THR A 504 6.86 -7.42 -4.04
C THR A 504 6.35 -5.97 -4.08
N SER A 505 6.82 -5.21 -5.05
CA SER A 505 6.48 -3.79 -5.19
C SER A 505 5.06 -3.57 -5.73
N LEU A 506 4.61 -4.39 -6.68
CA LEU A 506 3.28 -4.31 -7.31
C LEU A 506 2.44 -5.54 -6.94
N ALA A 507 2.30 -5.77 -5.63
CA ALA A 507 1.79 -7.02 -5.07
C ALA A 507 0.38 -7.41 -5.57
N PHE A 508 -0.49 -6.44 -5.83
CA PHE A 508 -1.87 -6.69 -6.27
C PHE A 508 -1.98 -7.17 -7.72
N ASN A 509 -0.96 -6.93 -8.54
CA ASN A 509 -0.94 -7.27 -9.96
C ASN A 509 -2.22 -6.86 -10.71
N ASN A 510 -2.68 -5.63 -10.49
CA ASN A 510 -3.90 -5.13 -11.12
C ASN A 510 -3.84 -5.22 -12.64
N GLY A 511 -4.97 -5.50 -13.27
CA GLY A 511 -5.10 -5.37 -14.71
C GLY A 511 -5.11 -3.90 -15.13
N LEU A 512 -4.59 -3.59 -16.32
CA LEU A 512 -4.71 -2.24 -16.87
C LEU A 512 -6.09 -2.04 -17.49
N ALA A 513 -6.58 -0.82 -17.39
CA ALA A 513 -7.80 -0.34 -18.02
C ALA A 513 -7.51 0.91 -18.87
N LEU A 514 -8.23 1.05 -19.99
CA LEU A 514 -8.27 2.25 -20.81
C LEU A 514 -9.56 3.01 -20.52
N VAL A 515 -9.42 4.24 -20.02
CA VAL A 515 -10.55 5.13 -19.74
C VAL A 515 -10.57 6.27 -20.76
N GLU A 516 -11.68 6.40 -21.49
CA GLU A 516 -11.96 7.52 -22.39
C GLU A 516 -12.73 8.58 -21.59
N THR A 517 -12.15 9.76 -21.42
CA THR A 517 -12.72 10.88 -20.67
C THR A 517 -12.45 12.22 -21.36
N ASN A 518 -12.51 13.32 -20.63
CA ASN A 518 -12.23 14.68 -21.14
C ASN A 518 -11.35 15.46 -20.14
N ALA A 519 -10.96 16.68 -20.52
CA ALA A 519 -10.08 17.52 -19.71
C ALA A 519 -10.68 17.82 -18.32
N ALA A 520 -11.97 18.12 -18.23
CA ALA A 520 -12.63 18.36 -16.95
C ALA A 520 -12.64 17.10 -16.06
N GLY A 521 -12.88 15.92 -16.66
CA GLY A 521 -12.83 14.65 -15.94
C GLY A 521 -11.45 14.31 -15.41
N LEU A 522 -10.39 14.53 -16.20
CA LEU A 522 -9.02 14.36 -15.73
C LEU A 522 -8.70 15.25 -14.53
N VAL A 523 -9.08 16.55 -14.60
CA VAL A 523 -8.85 17.49 -13.48
C VAL A 523 -9.58 16.99 -12.22
N ASN A 524 -10.84 16.56 -12.33
CA ASN A 524 -11.59 16.06 -11.17
C ASN A 524 -10.91 14.83 -10.52
N LEU A 525 -10.40 13.90 -11.32
CA LEU A 525 -9.69 12.72 -10.80
C LEU A 525 -8.38 13.12 -10.09
N LEU A 526 -7.61 14.03 -10.68
CA LEU A 526 -6.36 14.49 -10.07
C LEU A 526 -6.62 15.30 -8.78
N GLU A 527 -7.63 16.17 -8.76
CA GLU A 527 -8.05 16.89 -7.56
C GLU A 527 -8.42 15.93 -6.42
N HIS A 528 -9.15 14.84 -6.73
CA HIS A 528 -9.46 13.80 -5.74
C HIS A 528 -8.18 13.17 -5.17
N GLY A 529 -7.22 12.81 -6.03
CA GLY A 529 -5.98 12.17 -5.60
C GLY A 529 -5.12 13.05 -4.68
N ILE A 530 -5.00 14.34 -5.00
CA ILE A 530 -4.20 15.29 -4.21
C ILE A 530 -4.95 15.88 -3.00
N ALA A 531 -6.25 15.58 -2.86
CA ALA A 531 -7.05 16.10 -1.74
C ALA A 531 -6.50 15.69 -0.36
N THR A 532 -5.81 14.55 -0.28
CA THR A 532 -5.23 14.01 0.95
C THR A 532 -3.71 14.16 1.04
N ALA A 533 -3.09 14.97 0.18
CA ALA A 533 -1.65 15.24 0.25
C ALA A 533 -1.25 15.65 1.70
N GLY A 534 -0.20 15.00 2.22
CA GLY A 534 0.27 15.16 3.59
C GLY A 534 -0.36 14.23 4.64
N THR A 535 -1.26 13.30 4.24
CA THR A 535 -1.94 12.39 5.19
C THR A 535 -1.59 10.90 5.02
N THR A 536 -0.68 10.55 4.14
CA THR A 536 -0.29 9.15 3.84
C THR A 536 -1.46 8.28 3.35
N ASP A 537 -2.36 8.86 2.56
CA ASP A 537 -3.52 8.16 2.01
C ASP A 537 -3.18 7.43 0.71
N GLY A 538 -3.69 6.20 0.54
CA GLY A 538 -3.44 5.35 -0.63
C GLY A 538 -3.84 5.96 -1.96
N ARG A 539 -4.80 6.88 -1.96
CA ARG A 539 -5.29 7.56 -3.18
C ARG A 539 -4.30 8.55 -3.82
N PHE A 540 -3.23 8.95 -3.09
CA PHE A 540 -2.27 9.90 -3.67
C PHE A 540 -1.77 9.41 -5.04
N PRO A 541 -1.83 10.24 -6.11
CA PRO A 541 -1.59 9.77 -7.47
C PRO A 541 -0.10 9.62 -7.76
N GLN A 542 0.24 8.64 -8.62
CA GLN A 542 1.51 8.56 -9.32
C GLN A 542 1.18 8.62 -10.82
N VAL A 543 1.86 9.47 -11.58
CA VAL A 543 1.40 9.85 -12.92
C VAL A 543 2.46 9.70 -14.01
N GLY A 544 2.00 9.47 -15.24
CA GLY A 544 2.83 9.46 -16.44
C GLY A 544 2.18 10.26 -17.59
N GLY A 545 2.99 10.90 -18.43
CA GLY A 545 2.51 11.67 -19.59
C GLY A 545 1.88 13.02 -19.23
N LEU A 546 1.97 13.46 -17.99
CA LEU A 546 1.53 14.76 -17.52
C LEU A 546 2.45 15.29 -16.41
N ALA A 547 2.33 16.58 -16.10
CA ALA A 547 2.87 17.21 -14.90
C ALA A 547 1.86 18.22 -14.35
N LEU A 548 1.78 18.33 -13.03
CA LEU A 548 0.91 19.28 -12.34
C LEU A 548 1.60 19.92 -11.13
N SER A 549 1.20 21.15 -10.80
CA SER A 549 1.50 21.79 -9.53
C SER A 549 0.22 22.02 -8.75
N TYR A 550 0.31 21.86 -7.42
CA TYR A 550 -0.83 22.02 -6.52
C TYR A 550 -0.44 22.73 -5.23
N ASP A 551 -1.41 23.40 -4.61
CA ASP A 551 -1.28 24.16 -3.37
C ASP A 551 -2.26 23.60 -2.33
N THR A 552 -1.76 22.99 -1.25
CA THR A 552 -2.59 22.35 -0.20
C THR A 552 -3.34 23.36 0.66
N ASN A 553 -2.95 24.65 0.61
CA ASN A 553 -3.68 25.72 1.29
C ASN A 553 -4.98 26.13 0.56
N ARG A 554 -5.16 25.67 -0.70
CA ARG A 554 -6.41 25.85 -1.43
C ARG A 554 -7.47 24.85 -0.96
N PRO A 555 -8.76 25.16 -1.14
CA PRO A 555 -9.85 24.21 -0.86
C PRO A 555 -9.72 22.91 -1.66
N GLU A 556 -10.14 21.80 -1.09
CA GLU A 556 -10.29 20.54 -1.83
C GLU A 556 -11.14 20.72 -3.09
N GLY A 557 -10.68 20.15 -4.20
CA GLY A 557 -11.31 20.32 -5.52
C GLY A 557 -10.91 21.60 -6.27
N ASP A 558 -9.95 22.40 -5.73
CA ASP A 558 -9.41 23.63 -6.33
C ASP A 558 -7.93 23.79 -5.97
N ARG A 559 -7.20 22.67 -5.79
CA ARG A 559 -5.79 22.65 -5.40
C ARG A 559 -4.84 22.73 -6.58
N ILE A 560 -5.24 22.25 -7.76
CA ILE A 560 -4.38 22.28 -8.95
C ILE A 560 -4.18 23.72 -9.41
N VAL A 561 -2.94 24.17 -9.42
CA VAL A 561 -2.53 25.49 -9.92
C VAL A 561 -2.16 25.41 -11.39
N SER A 562 -1.42 24.39 -11.81
CA SER A 562 -1.11 24.13 -13.23
C SER A 562 -1.22 22.66 -13.55
N LEU A 563 -1.62 22.34 -14.79
CA LEU A 563 -1.62 20.99 -15.36
C LEU A 563 -1.22 21.05 -16.82
N GLN A 564 -0.23 20.24 -17.18
CA GLN A 564 0.27 20.13 -18.55
C GLN A 564 0.28 18.67 -18.99
N LEU A 565 -0.17 18.39 -20.21
CA LEU A 565 -0.02 17.08 -20.85
C LEU A 565 1.35 16.94 -21.53
N ASN A 566 1.79 15.69 -21.72
CA ASN A 566 3.09 15.29 -22.29
C ASN A 566 4.31 15.52 -21.38
N GLY A 567 4.08 15.72 -20.07
CA GLY A 567 5.09 15.64 -19.02
C GLY A 567 6.32 16.52 -19.23
N THR A 568 7.49 15.92 -19.11
CA THR A 568 8.80 16.60 -19.12
C THR A 568 9.35 17.00 -20.49
N ASP A 569 8.67 16.69 -21.62
CA ASP A 569 9.09 17.16 -22.95
C ASP A 569 8.55 18.57 -23.22
N ALA A 570 9.40 19.56 -23.00
CA ALA A 570 9.09 20.96 -23.17
C ALA A 570 8.60 21.34 -24.58
N SER A 571 8.99 20.57 -25.61
CA SER A 571 8.64 20.86 -27.00
C SER A 571 7.21 20.46 -27.40
N ALA A 572 6.53 19.63 -26.59
CA ALA A 572 5.22 19.03 -26.90
C ALA A 572 4.16 19.25 -25.82
N ARG A 573 4.37 20.16 -24.88
CA ARG A 573 3.46 20.40 -23.74
C ARG A 573 2.18 21.08 -24.16
N THR A 574 1.03 20.53 -23.71
CA THR A 574 -0.28 21.16 -23.86
C THR A 574 -0.79 21.57 -22.48
N PRO A 575 -0.87 22.88 -22.18
CA PRO A 575 -1.46 23.33 -20.92
C PRO A 575 -2.95 22.99 -20.87
N VAL A 576 -3.39 22.49 -19.73
CA VAL A 576 -4.79 22.17 -19.45
C VAL A 576 -5.34 23.09 -18.38
N VAL A 577 -4.59 23.30 -17.29
CA VAL A 577 -4.90 24.27 -16.23
C VAL A 577 -3.75 25.26 -16.11
N VAL A 578 -4.06 26.55 -15.98
CA VAL A 578 -3.12 27.64 -15.73
C VAL A 578 -3.73 28.54 -14.67
N ASP A 579 -2.98 28.84 -13.61
CA ASP A 579 -3.42 29.65 -12.46
C ASP A 579 -4.72 29.16 -11.81
N GLY A 580 -4.96 27.83 -11.85
CA GLY A 580 -6.18 27.21 -11.33
C GLY A 580 -7.37 27.22 -12.31
N GLU A 581 -7.22 27.81 -13.49
CA GLU A 581 -8.29 27.89 -14.48
C GLU A 581 -8.08 26.91 -15.63
N LEU A 582 -9.13 26.20 -16.01
CA LEU A 582 -9.11 25.31 -17.19
C LEU A 582 -9.01 26.13 -18.47
N VAL A 583 -7.90 26.01 -19.21
CA VAL A 583 -7.61 26.84 -20.40
C VAL A 583 -7.90 26.14 -21.74
N VAL A 584 -8.32 24.88 -21.70
CA VAL A 584 -8.73 24.11 -22.89
C VAL A 584 -10.26 23.90 -22.91
N ASP A 585 -10.80 23.40 -24.00
CA ASP A 585 -12.21 22.95 -24.03
C ASP A 585 -12.41 21.88 -22.93
N PRO A 586 -13.33 22.10 -21.96
CA PRO A 586 -13.63 21.09 -20.93
C PRO A 586 -13.93 19.71 -21.49
N ASN A 587 -14.44 19.63 -22.71
CA ASN A 587 -14.75 18.38 -23.41
C ASN A 587 -13.61 17.86 -24.31
N MET A 588 -12.43 18.47 -24.28
CA MET A 588 -11.28 17.95 -25.01
C MET A 588 -11.03 16.50 -24.61
N ALA A 589 -11.06 15.59 -25.59
CA ALA A 589 -10.90 14.16 -25.32
C ALA A 589 -9.52 13.83 -24.75
N ILE A 590 -9.49 13.02 -23.72
CA ILE A 590 -8.29 12.50 -23.07
C ILE A 590 -8.49 11.01 -22.78
N ASN A 591 -7.46 10.22 -22.98
CA ASN A 591 -7.39 8.82 -22.60
C ASN A 591 -6.52 8.69 -21.33
N ILE A 592 -6.96 7.82 -20.42
CA ILE A 592 -6.20 7.51 -19.19
C ILE A 592 -5.89 6.00 -19.18
N ALA A 593 -4.61 5.67 -19.02
CA ALA A 593 -4.15 4.34 -18.64
C ALA A 593 -4.19 4.25 -17.11
N THR A 594 -4.95 3.34 -16.56
CA THR A 594 -5.09 3.20 -15.11
C THR A 594 -5.28 1.73 -14.71
N LEU A 595 -5.41 1.48 -13.41
CA LEU A 595 -5.64 0.15 -12.86
C LEU A 595 -7.13 -0.21 -12.92
N ASP A 596 -7.47 -1.47 -13.15
CA ASP A 596 -8.84 -1.97 -13.13
C ASP A 596 -9.51 -1.74 -11.77
N PHE A 597 -8.76 -1.89 -10.65
CA PHE A 597 -9.20 -1.54 -9.31
C PHE A 597 -9.78 -0.12 -9.23
N LEU A 598 -9.06 0.86 -9.80
CA LEU A 598 -9.51 2.25 -9.78
C LEU A 598 -10.68 2.49 -10.75
N ALA A 599 -10.56 1.95 -11.97
CA ALA A 599 -11.47 2.28 -13.05
C ALA A 599 -12.84 1.58 -12.97
N LEU A 600 -12.89 0.32 -12.50
CA LEU A 600 -14.11 -0.50 -12.51
C LEU A 600 -14.86 -0.44 -11.18
N ASN A 601 -14.14 -0.21 -10.07
CA ASN A 601 -14.70 -0.25 -8.73
C ASN A 601 -14.73 1.12 -8.05
N ASP A 602 -14.33 2.19 -8.75
CA ASP A 602 -14.06 3.51 -8.15
C ASP A 602 -13.16 3.40 -6.90
N GLY A 603 -12.15 2.51 -6.99
CA GLY A 603 -11.24 2.19 -5.88
C GLY A 603 -10.55 3.44 -5.34
N ASP A 604 -10.22 3.45 -4.05
CA ASP A 604 -9.72 4.62 -3.31
C ASP A 604 -10.63 5.87 -3.44
N GLY A 605 -11.91 5.68 -3.80
CA GLY A 605 -12.90 6.75 -3.96
C GLY A 605 -12.74 7.58 -5.24
N TYR A 606 -11.91 7.16 -6.20
CA TYR A 606 -11.83 7.80 -7.51
C TYR A 606 -13.13 7.62 -8.29
N ALA A 607 -13.78 8.72 -8.68
CA ALA A 607 -15.07 8.69 -9.36
C ALA A 607 -14.94 8.46 -10.89
N PHE A 608 -14.22 7.41 -11.30
CA PHE A 608 -14.05 7.09 -12.72
C PHE A 608 -15.40 6.83 -13.41
N SER A 609 -16.34 6.17 -12.72
CA SER A 609 -17.68 5.89 -13.25
C SER A 609 -18.48 7.16 -13.59
N GLU A 610 -18.20 8.29 -12.92
CA GLU A 610 -18.90 9.56 -13.14
C GLU A 610 -18.32 10.38 -14.30
N VAL A 611 -17.00 10.28 -14.53
CA VAL A 611 -16.28 11.15 -15.48
C VAL A 611 -15.93 10.45 -16.80
N ALA A 612 -15.96 9.14 -16.84
CA ALA A 612 -15.64 8.38 -18.04
C ALA A 612 -16.81 8.36 -19.04
N SER A 613 -16.50 8.58 -20.30
CA SER A 613 -17.45 8.29 -21.40
C SER A 613 -17.46 6.80 -21.74
N LYS A 614 -16.33 6.11 -21.47
CA LYS A 614 -16.18 4.66 -21.64
C LYS A 614 -14.99 4.16 -20.81
N ILE A 615 -15.17 3.00 -20.16
CA ILE A 615 -14.12 2.24 -19.49
C ILE A 615 -13.96 0.90 -20.23
N THR A 616 -12.72 0.56 -20.59
CA THR A 616 -12.38 -0.69 -21.25
C THR A 616 -11.34 -1.42 -20.42
N PRO A 617 -11.71 -2.49 -19.67
CA PRO A 617 -10.74 -3.33 -19.03
C PRO A 617 -9.90 -4.04 -20.11
N LEU A 618 -8.59 -4.01 -19.95
CA LEU A 618 -7.67 -4.63 -20.90
C LEU A 618 -7.27 -6.06 -20.48
N VAL A 619 -7.53 -6.39 -19.21
CA VAL A 619 -7.43 -7.74 -18.65
C VAL A 619 -8.82 -8.15 -18.15
N THR A 620 -9.25 -9.35 -18.53
CA THR A 620 -10.59 -9.86 -18.18
C THR A 620 -10.53 -11.19 -17.41
N THR A 621 -9.34 -11.73 -17.18
CA THR A 621 -9.15 -12.89 -16.31
C THR A 621 -9.13 -12.46 -14.85
N GLU A 622 -9.77 -13.22 -13.99
CA GLU A 622 -9.76 -12.98 -12.54
C GLU A 622 -8.41 -13.40 -11.94
N ASP A 623 -7.89 -14.54 -12.38
CA ASP A 623 -6.57 -15.04 -11.93
C ASP A 623 -5.46 -14.41 -12.78
N LYS A 624 -4.91 -13.29 -12.29
CA LYS A 624 -3.79 -12.60 -12.94
C LYS A 624 -2.47 -13.14 -12.39
N THR A 625 -1.63 -13.63 -13.30
CA THR A 625 -0.25 -14.05 -12.98
C THR A 625 0.74 -13.01 -13.45
N PHE A 626 2.01 -13.16 -13.08
CA PHE A 626 3.12 -12.32 -13.59
C PHE A 626 3.17 -12.28 -15.13
N GLU A 627 2.84 -13.38 -15.80
CA GLU A 627 2.85 -13.51 -17.26
C GLU A 627 1.59 -12.93 -17.93
N THR A 628 0.58 -12.50 -17.17
CA THR A 628 -0.68 -11.98 -17.72
C THR A 628 -0.41 -10.69 -18.50
N PRO A 629 -0.63 -10.66 -19.83
CA PRO A 629 -0.41 -9.46 -20.63
C PRO A 629 -1.30 -8.30 -20.15
N LEU A 630 -0.75 -7.09 -20.09
CA LEU A 630 -1.44 -5.87 -19.64
C LEU A 630 -1.90 -5.92 -18.17
N ALA A 631 -1.37 -6.83 -17.34
CA ALA A 631 -1.33 -6.65 -15.90
C ALA A 631 -0.11 -5.79 -15.53
N GLU A 632 -0.17 -5.03 -14.43
CA GLU A 632 0.84 -4.01 -14.11
C GLU A 632 2.24 -4.60 -13.87
N GLN A 633 2.36 -5.81 -13.29
CA GLN A 633 3.65 -6.49 -13.13
C GLN A 633 4.27 -6.82 -14.49
N ASN A 634 3.49 -7.38 -15.41
CA ASN A 634 3.96 -7.69 -16.75
C ASN A 634 4.30 -6.41 -17.53
N ALA A 635 3.52 -5.35 -17.39
CA ALA A 635 3.80 -4.05 -18.01
C ALA A 635 5.15 -3.50 -17.56
N LEU A 636 5.46 -3.52 -16.25
CA LEU A 636 6.73 -3.07 -15.71
C LEU A 636 7.89 -3.98 -16.17
N TYR A 637 7.71 -5.30 -16.13
CA TYR A 637 8.72 -6.26 -16.60
C TYR A 637 9.10 -6.02 -18.06
N GLN A 638 8.11 -5.90 -18.95
CA GLN A 638 8.34 -5.65 -20.36
C GLN A 638 9.00 -4.28 -20.62
N TYR A 639 8.59 -3.27 -19.85
CA TYR A 639 9.17 -1.92 -19.95
C TYR A 639 10.65 -1.90 -19.56
N LEU A 640 11.01 -2.55 -18.46
CA LEU A 640 12.39 -2.69 -17.99
C LEU A 640 13.25 -3.49 -18.98
N GLN A 641 12.75 -4.62 -19.47
CA GLN A 641 13.43 -5.43 -20.50
C GLN A 641 13.76 -4.62 -21.76
N GLN A 642 12.82 -3.80 -22.22
CA GLN A 642 12.96 -3.03 -23.47
C GLN A 642 13.84 -1.79 -23.30
N ASN A 643 13.77 -1.10 -22.18
CA ASN A 643 14.39 0.21 -21.99
C ASN A 643 15.63 0.16 -21.07
N HIS A 644 15.66 -0.77 -20.12
CA HIS A 644 16.65 -0.82 -19.02
C HIS A 644 17.33 -2.19 -18.87
N GLY A 645 17.40 -2.97 -19.96
CA GLY A 645 17.95 -4.33 -19.98
C GLY A 645 19.49 -4.43 -19.97
N SER A 646 20.21 -3.33 -19.90
CA SER A 646 21.69 -3.33 -19.89
C SER A 646 22.25 -2.23 -18.99
N ALA A 647 23.50 -2.39 -18.53
CA ALA A 647 24.16 -1.38 -17.70
C ALA A 647 24.29 0.01 -18.36
N ALA A 648 24.28 0.06 -19.69
CA ALA A 648 24.33 1.35 -20.42
C ALA A 648 22.95 2.03 -20.50
N THR A 649 21.91 1.32 -20.21
CA THR A 649 20.51 1.77 -20.24
C THR A 649 19.82 1.56 -18.91
N ALA A 650 20.54 1.28 -17.82
CA ALA A 650 20.01 1.14 -16.49
C ALA A 650 19.15 2.36 -16.13
N PHE A 651 18.07 2.13 -15.37
CA PHE A 651 17.23 3.24 -14.92
C PHE A 651 18.03 4.12 -13.95
N GLY A 652 18.09 5.42 -14.23
CA GLY A 652 18.98 6.37 -13.52
C GLY A 652 18.30 7.66 -13.09
N GLN A 653 16.95 7.69 -12.99
CA GLN A 653 16.24 8.82 -12.40
C GLN A 653 16.34 8.71 -10.86
N ASP A 654 17.11 9.61 -10.25
CA ASP A 654 17.19 9.72 -8.80
C ASP A 654 15.81 10.02 -8.20
N ASP A 655 15.56 9.48 -7.01
CA ASP A 655 14.47 9.93 -6.17
C ASP A 655 14.87 11.23 -5.48
N VAL A 656 14.02 12.23 -5.57
CA VAL A 656 14.28 13.57 -5.02
C VAL A 656 13.18 13.92 -4.02
N GLY A 657 13.47 14.80 -3.08
CA GLY A 657 12.44 15.21 -2.13
C GLY A 657 11.38 16.12 -2.74
N PRO A 658 10.25 16.36 -2.05
CA PRO A 658 9.06 17.09 -2.57
C PRO A 658 9.36 18.47 -3.16
N ALA A 659 10.38 19.16 -2.62
CA ALA A 659 10.83 20.45 -3.16
C ALA A 659 11.46 20.39 -4.55
N GLN A 660 11.79 19.20 -5.04
CA GLN A 660 12.46 18.98 -6.34
C GLN A 660 11.63 18.10 -7.29
N ASP A 661 10.43 17.70 -6.89
CA ASP A 661 9.50 16.94 -7.72
C ASP A 661 9.20 17.64 -9.04
N THR A 662 9.01 16.87 -10.10
CA THR A 662 8.87 17.41 -11.45
C THR A 662 7.52 17.12 -12.10
N ARG A 663 6.80 16.10 -11.65
CA ARG A 663 5.47 15.72 -12.17
C ARG A 663 4.34 16.11 -11.22
N LEU A 664 4.55 15.99 -9.90
CA LEU A 664 3.56 16.25 -8.86
C LEU A 664 4.14 17.22 -7.84
N GLN A 665 3.95 18.49 -8.07
CA GLN A 665 4.67 19.54 -7.35
C GLN A 665 3.82 20.17 -6.28
N ASN A 666 4.21 19.94 -5.04
CA ASN A 666 3.63 20.63 -3.90
C ASN A 666 4.22 22.05 -3.76
N LEU A 667 3.43 23.07 -4.03
CA LEU A 667 3.88 24.47 -3.95
C LEU A 667 4.12 24.95 -2.52
N ASP A 668 3.62 24.23 -1.50
CA ASP A 668 3.92 24.58 -0.10
C ASP A 668 5.36 24.22 0.29
N GLU A 669 5.89 23.17 -0.31
CA GLU A 669 7.27 22.71 -0.10
C GLU A 669 8.24 23.32 -1.10
N ARG A 670 7.71 23.78 -2.23
CA ARG A 670 8.48 24.36 -3.31
C ARG A 670 8.27 25.87 -3.38
N GLN A 671 9.28 26.61 -3.01
CA GLN A 671 9.25 28.06 -3.02
C GLN A 671 9.94 28.72 -4.24
N ASP A 672 10.47 27.94 -5.17
CA ASP A 672 11.47 28.40 -6.13
C ASP A 672 11.04 28.43 -7.61
N GLY A 673 9.80 28.06 -7.95
CA GLY A 673 9.34 28.14 -9.35
C GLY A 673 10.32 27.47 -10.34
N VAL A 674 10.73 26.22 -10.07
CA VAL A 674 11.70 25.46 -10.89
C VAL A 674 11.08 24.91 -12.19
N PHE A 675 9.85 25.35 -12.49
CA PHE A 675 9.12 24.88 -13.64
C PHE A 675 9.24 25.81 -14.83
N ASP A 676 9.06 25.20 -15.99
CA ASP A 676 8.62 25.91 -17.16
C ASP A 676 7.22 26.47 -16.91
N ASP A 677 7.16 27.61 -16.26
CA ASP A 677 5.90 28.25 -15.94
C ASP A 677 5.26 28.89 -17.18
N ARG A 678 3.94 28.77 -17.29
CA ARG A 678 3.17 29.53 -18.26
C ARG A 678 2.50 30.69 -17.51
N LEU A 679 3.19 31.81 -17.51
CA LEU A 679 2.79 33.01 -16.78
C LEU A 679 1.83 33.84 -17.60
N SER A 680 0.70 34.27 -17.02
CA SER A 680 -0.23 35.17 -17.70
C SER A 680 0.27 36.63 -17.75
N ALA A 681 -0.04 37.27 -18.87
CA ALA A 681 0.52 38.58 -19.19
C ALA A 681 -0.03 39.73 -18.37
N VAL A 682 0.82 40.75 -18.35
CA VAL A 682 0.59 42.16 -18.03
C VAL A 682 -0.02 42.46 -16.64
N GLN A 683 0.89 42.58 -15.70
CA GLN A 683 0.59 43.22 -14.43
C GLN A 683 1.32 44.58 -14.40
N PRO A 684 0.69 45.70 -14.80
CA PRO A 684 1.36 46.99 -14.92
C PRO A 684 2.07 47.43 -13.64
N GLY A 685 3.34 47.77 -13.76
CA GLY A 685 4.15 48.25 -12.65
C GLY A 685 4.73 47.17 -11.76
N LYS A 686 4.52 45.88 -12.06
CA LYS A 686 5.15 44.76 -11.32
C LYS A 686 6.42 44.26 -11.99
N LEU A 687 7.27 43.71 -11.15
CA LEU A 687 8.42 42.89 -11.52
C LEU A 687 8.05 41.46 -11.24
N VAL A 688 8.18 40.60 -12.24
CA VAL A 688 7.80 39.18 -12.15
C VAL A 688 8.99 38.34 -12.60
N SER A 689 9.25 37.25 -11.81
CA SER A 689 10.28 36.24 -12.13
C SER A 689 9.62 35.02 -12.75
N GLY A 690 10.21 34.47 -13.79
CA GLY A 690 9.89 33.16 -14.31
C GLY A 690 10.36 32.02 -13.39
N GLY A 691 11.42 32.26 -12.61
CA GLY A 691 12.00 31.20 -11.76
C GLY A 691 13.14 30.43 -12.41
N LEU A 692 13.22 29.13 -12.18
CA LEU A 692 14.14 28.21 -12.85
C LEU A 692 13.31 27.35 -13.83
N GLY A 693 13.78 27.16 -15.02
CA GLY A 693 13.07 26.37 -16.03
C GLY A 693 13.07 27.06 -17.39
N MET A 694 12.18 26.65 -18.28
CA MET A 694 11.87 27.33 -19.54
C MET A 694 10.50 28.01 -19.44
N ASP A 695 10.48 29.21 -18.93
CA ASP A 695 9.27 29.94 -18.63
C ASP A 695 8.68 30.68 -19.84
N THR A 696 7.37 30.58 -19.97
CA THR A 696 6.63 31.20 -21.07
C THR A 696 5.64 32.23 -20.56
N VAL A 697 5.79 33.47 -20.93
CA VAL A 697 4.76 34.50 -20.71
C VAL A 697 3.75 34.43 -21.85
N VAL A 698 2.48 34.16 -21.50
CA VAL A 698 1.37 34.19 -22.45
C VAL A 698 0.77 35.58 -22.48
N ILE A 699 0.65 36.12 -23.69
CA ILE A 699 0.21 37.46 -23.94
C ILE A 699 -1.04 37.39 -24.84
N ASP A 700 -2.18 37.77 -24.31
CA ASP A 700 -3.44 37.84 -25.09
C ASP A 700 -3.36 39.00 -26.11
N GLY A 701 -3.40 38.65 -27.39
CA GLY A 701 -3.31 39.57 -28.50
C GLY A 701 -2.15 39.27 -29.45
N ASP A 702 -2.15 39.95 -30.63
CA ASP A 702 -1.12 39.76 -31.64
C ASP A 702 0.17 40.52 -31.26
N GLN A 703 1.32 39.97 -31.67
CA GLN A 703 2.64 40.53 -31.32
C GLN A 703 2.78 42.04 -31.62
N ASP A 704 2.15 42.52 -32.70
CA ASP A 704 2.23 43.92 -33.14
C ASP A 704 1.41 44.90 -32.25
N GLU A 705 0.58 44.36 -31.38
CA GLU A 705 -0.17 45.13 -30.38
C GLU A 705 0.64 45.46 -29.11
N PHE A 706 1.86 44.86 -28.98
CA PHE A 706 2.72 45.04 -27.80
C PHE A 706 4.06 45.67 -28.13
N ILE A 707 4.57 46.41 -27.16
CA ILE A 707 5.95 46.89 -27.15
C ILE A 707 6.77 45.97 -26.28
N VAL A 708 7.68 45.20 -26.89
CA VAL A 708 8.58 44.33 -26.19
C VAL A 708 9.99 44.89 -26.21
N VAL A 709 10.56 45.09 -25.04
CA VAL A 709 11.94 45.57 -24.90
C VAL A 709 12.74 44.56 -24.12
N ILE A 710 13.69 43.90 -24.80
CA ILE A 710 14.57 42.89 -24.23
C ILE A 710 15.89 43.62 -23.85
N ASP A 711 16.25 43.57 -22.59
CA ASP A 711 17.54 44.02 -22.07
C ASP A 711 18.20 42.79 -21.41
N HIS A 712 19.50 42.72 -21.40
CA HIS A 712 20.34 41.52 -21.10
C HIS A 712 19.82 40.59 -19.98
N ALA A 713 19.03 41.05 -19.06
CA ALA A 713 18.50 40.25 -17.96
C ALA A 713 16.98 40.43 -17.74
N THR A 714 16.32 41.30 -18.53
CA THR A 714 14.89 41.55 -18.36
C THR A 714 14.17 41.75 -19.67
N THR A 715 12.92 41.34 -19.70
CA THR A 715 11.98 41.62 -20.77
C THR A 715 10.88 42.54 -20.25
N ARG A 716 10.70 43.69 -20.87
CA ARG A 716 9.65 44.63 -20.55
C ARG A 716 8.56 44.58 -21.60
N ILE A 717 7.35 44.43 -21.17
CA ILE A 717 6.18 44.30 -22.04
C ILE A 717 5.15 45.35 -21.63
N SER A 718 4.63 46.06 -22.62
CA SER A 718 3.47 46.94 -22.43
C SER A 718 2.60 46.92 -23.69
N ALA A 719 1.30 47.10 -23.54
CA ALA A 719 0.43 47.26 -24.70
C ALA A 719 0.78 48.54 -25.46
N ALA A 720 0.85 48.48 -26.78
CA ALA A 720 1.15 49.64 -27.63
C ALA A 720 0.15 50.79 -27.42
N SER A 721 -1.06 50.50 -27.03
CA SER A 721 -2.12 51.43 -26.66
C SER A 721 -1.90 52.10 -25.28
N GLN A 722 -1.10 51.48 -24.42
CA GLN A 722 -0.79 51.94 -23.04
C GLN A 722 0.70 51.73 -22.71
N PRO A 723 1.61 52.46 -23.37
CA PRO A 723 3.05 52.19 -23.27
C PRO A 723 3.66 52.60 -21.93
N ALA A 724 2.89 53.25 -21.04
CA ALA A 724 3.30 53.58 -19.67
C ALA A 724 3.06 52.45 -18.67
N ASP A 725 2.20 51.50 -19.01
CA ASP A 725 1.82 50.37 -18.16
C ASP A 725 2.74 49.19 -18.44
N VAL A 726 3.99 49.29 -17.96
CA VAL A 726 5.04 48.27 -18.22
C VAL A 726 5.04 47.22 -17.15
N THR A 727 4.97 45.93 -17.56
CA THR A 727 5.39 44.82 -16.74
C THR A 727 6.83 44.44 -17.06
N THR A 728 7.63 44.19 -16.06
CA THR A 728 9.03 43.79 -16.23
C THR A 728 9.18 42.32 -15.82
N TRP A 729 9.65 41.51 -16.71
CA TRP A 729 9.91 40.11 -16.53
C TRP A 729 11.40 39.85 -16.48
N PHE A 730 11.85 38.93 -15.65
CA PHE A 730 13.21 38.41 -15.67
C PHE A 730 13.15 36.89 -15.51
N ASN A 731 14.15 36.21 -16.03
CA ASN A 731 14.22 34.77 -16.02
C ASN A 731 13.00 34.12 -16.70
N VAL A 732 12.66 34.58 -17.91
CA VAL A 732 11.60 34.08 -18.78
C VAL A 732 12.22 33.84 -20.16
N GLU A 733 12.09 32.64 -20.71
CA GLU A 733 12.76 32.22 -21.94
C GLU A 733 11.88 32.32 -23.17
N ARG A 734 10.56 32.49 -22.98
CA ARG A 734 9.62 32.50 -24.10
C ARG A 734 8.47 33.49 -23.91
N LEU A 735 8.08 34.17 -25.00
CA LEU A 735 6.84 34.95 -25.07
C LEU A 735 5.92 34.28 -26.08
N ALA A 736 4.67 33.99 -25.69
CA ALA A 736 3.65 33.43 -26.56
C ALA A 736 2.53 34.46 -26.76
N PHE A 737 2.41 34.98 -27.99
CA PHE A 737 1.31 35.83 -28.46
C PHE A 737 0.28 34.96 -29.21
N ASP A 738 -0.89 35.52 -29.54
CA ASP A 738 -1.90 34.80 -30.29
C ASP A 738 -1.41 34.38 -31.70
N ASP A 739 -0.53 35.20 -32.32
CA ASP A 739 -0.03 35.02 -33.67
C ASP A 739 1.45 34.58 -33.74
N ALA A 740 2.22 34.63 -32.64
CA ALA A 740 3.66 34.37 -32.66
C ALA A 740 4.18 33.83 -31.33
N VAL A 741 5.24 33.02 -31.39
CA VAL A 741 6.05 32.62 -30.25
C VAL A 741 7.46 33.19 -30.44
N VAL A 742 7.98 33.91 -29.45
CA VAL A 742 9.30 34.52 -29.44
C VAL A 742 10.15 33.83 -28.37
N ASP A 743 11.15 33.07 -28.80
CA ASP A 743 12.16 32.53 -27.88
C ASP A 743 13.16 33.66 -27.51
N LEU A 744 13.33 33.84 -26.22
CA LEU A 744 14.27 34.82 -25.68
C LEU A 744 15.60 34.09 -25.42
N GLU A 745 16.66 34.45 -26.18
CA GLU A 745 18.00 33.85 -25.98
C GLU A 745 18.59 34.33 -24.64
N TYR A 746 18.22 33.72 -23.53
CA TYR A 746 18.94 33.84 -22.27
C TYR A 746 20.10 32.85 -22.24
N SER A 747 21.29 33.34 -21.89
CA SER A 747 22.42 32.44 -21.69
C SER A 747 22.20 31.59 -20.43
N THR A 748 22.70 30.35 -20.46
CA THR A 748 22.78 29.40 -19.31
C THR A 748 23.26 30.05 -18.00
N VAL A 749 24.03 31.16 -18.11
CA VAL A 749 24.58 31.90 -16.99
C VAL A 749 23.49 32.63 -16.20
N HIS A 750 22.41 33.08 -16.81
CA HIS A 750 21.34 33.80 -16.10
C HIS A 750 20.56 32.85 -15.17
N SER A 751 20.23 31.63 -15.64
CA SER A 751 19.63 30.57 -14.81
C SER A 751 20.56 30.17 -13.65
N GLN A 752 21.87 30.12 -13.91
CA GLN A 752 22.86 29.80 -12.88
C GLN A 752 22.99 30.90 -11.81
N ILE A 753 22.87 32.19 -12.20
CA ILE A 753 22.83 33.31 -11.24
C ILE A 753 21.57 33.24 -10.38
N ALA A 754 20.41 32.95 -10.96
CA ALA A 754 19.17 32.76 -10.19
C ALA A 754 19.30 31.62 -9.19
N THR A 755 19.93 30.49 -9.61
CA THR A 755 20.24 29.37 -8.71
C THR A 755 21.15 29.75 -7.54
N LEU A 756 22.12 30.68 -7.75
CA LEU A 756 22.95 31.14 -6.62
C LEU A 756 22.16 31.94 -5.59
N TYR A 757 21.19 32.75 -6.02
CA TYR A 757 20.31 33.44 -5.07
C TYR A 757 19.50 32.46 -4.24
N ASP A 758 18.93 31.44 -4.88
CA ASP A 758 18.15 30.42 -4.23
C ASP A 758 19.01 29.55 -3.29
N LYS A 759 20.02 28.84 -3.82
CA LYS A 759 20.80 27.86 -3.06
C LYS A 759 21.79 28.44 -2.05
N VAL A 760 22.24 29.68 -2.23
CA VAL A 760 23.24 30.33 -1.35
C VAL A 760 22.60 31.31 -0.40
N LEU A 761 21.63 32.09 -0.86
CA LEU A 761 21.00 33.17 -0.06
C LEU A 761 19.56 32.86 0.38
N ASP A 762 19.04 31.66 0.02
CA ASP A 762 17.70 31.19 0.41
C ASP A 762 16.60 32.22 0.09
N ARG A 763 16.67 32.83 -1.09
CA ARG A 763 15.70 33.81 -1.58
C ARG A 763 15.74 33.98 -3.09
N GLN A 764 14.67 34.50 -3.65
CA GLN A 764 14.65 34.91 -5.06
C GLN A 764 15.57 36.14 -5.31
N ALA A 765 16.10 36.19 -6.52
CA ALA A 765 16.89 37.34 -6.95
C ALA A 765 16.04 38.62 -7.02
N ASP A 766 16.52 39.71 -6.46
CA ASP A 766 15.96 41.01 -6.78
C ASP A 766 16.49 41.53 -8.11
N LEU A 767 15.75 42.43 -8.76
CA LEU A 767 16.07 42.91 -10.09
C LEU A 767 17.46 43.59 -10.16
N GLU A 768 17.78 44.43 -9.18
CA GLU A 768 19.04 45.19 -9.16
C GLU A 768 20.25 44.27 -9.00
N GLY A 769 20.12 43.27 -8.09
CA GLY A 769 21.15 42.25 -7.85
C GLY A 769 21.34 41.36 -9.05
N PHE A 770 20.24 40.87 -9.64
CA PHE A 770 20.28 40.02 -10.81
C PHE A 770 20.94 40.71 -12.02
N GLN A 771 20.54 41.98 -12.31
CA GLN A 771 21.13 42.78 -13.37
C GLN A 771 22.62 43.06 -13.12
N TYR A 772 23.02 43.27 -11.87
CA TYR A 772 24.43 43.45 -11.52
C TYR A 772 25.27 42.25 -11.88
N TRP A 773 24.83 41.06 -11.51
CA TRP A 773 25.56 39.81 -11.75
C TRP A 773 25.53 39.39 -13.22
N ALA A 774 24.40 39.54 -13.91
CA ALA A 774 24.31 39.32 -15.35
C ALA A 774 25.28 40.18 -16.13
N LYS A 775 25.39 41.49 -15.77
CA LYS A 775 26.34 42.41 -16.34
C LYS A 775 27.80 42.07 -16.00
N THR A 776 28.03 41.61 -14.76
CA THR A 776 29.37 41.17 -14.30
C THR A 776 29.83 39.95 -15.07
N SER A 777 28.95 39.00 -15.31
CA SER A 777 29.22 37.81 -16.16
C SER A 777 29.47 38.19 -17.62
N SER A 778 28.65 39.11 -18.16
CA SER A 778 28.85 39.62 -19.55
C SER A 778 30.16 40.41 -19.70
N ALA A 779 30.71 40.93 -18.62
CA ALA A 779 32.01 41.58 -18.57
C ALA A 779 33.20 40.60 -18.46
N GLY A 780 32.90 39.27 -18.34
CA GLY A 780 33.92 38.23 -18.40
C GLY A 780 34.15 37.50 -17.06
N ALA A 781 33.41 37.79 -15.98
CA ALA A 781 33.49 37.00 -14.78
C ALA A 781 32.86 35.61 -15.00
N ASN A 782 33.55 34.57 -14.55
CA ASN A 782 33.01 33.23 -14.62
C ASN A 782 32.08 32.92 -13.42
N LEU A 783 31.22 31.92 -13.56
CA LEU A 783 30.24 31.59 -12.53
C LEU A 783 30.86 31.26 -11.17
N GLY A 784 32.04 30.62 -11.16
CA GLY A 784 32.75 30.31 -9.91
C GLY A 784 33.20 31.59 -9.16
N GLU A 785 33.65 32.62 -9.88
CA GLU A 785 33.98 33.92 -9.30
C GLU A 785 32.74 34.58 -8.71
N ILE A 786 31.60 34.54 -9.43
CA ILE A 786 30.32 35.07 -8.97
C ILE A 786 29.87 34.30 -7.72
N ALA A 787 29.88 32.95 -7.74
CA ALA A 787 29.50 32.13 -6.61
C ALA A 787 30.33 32.43 -5.34
N MET A 788 31.63 32.67 -5.48
CA MET A 788 32.52 33.05 -4.39
C MET A 788 32.14 34.39 -3.76
N GLU A 789 31.64 35.34 -4.54
CA GLU A 789 31.14 36.61 -4.01
C GLU A 789 29.81 36.45 -3.24
N PHE A 790 28.94 35.50 -3.67
CA PHE A 790 27.73 35.15 -2.91
C PHE A 790 28.08 34.55 -1.56
N PHE A 791 28.96 33.56 -1.53
CA PHE A 791 29.41 32.94 -0.27
C PHE A 791 30.23 33.88 0.63
N GLY A 792 30.90 34.91 0.05
CA GLY A 792 31.63 35.95 0.76
C GLY A 792 30.76 37.13 1.22
N SER A 793 29.47 37.19 0.80
CA SER A 793 28.58 38.31 1.07
C SER A 793 28.23 38.40 2.56
N GLN A 794 27.96 39.66 3.00
CA GLN A 794 27.45 39.86 4.37
C GLN A 794 26.08 39.23 4.58
N GLU A 795 25.27 39.15 3.53
CA GLU A 795 23.95 38.49 3.55
C GLU A 795 24.09 36.98 3.86
N TYR A 796 25.03 36.29 3.21
CA TYR A 796 25.32 34.87 3.52
C TYR A 796 25.81 34.66 4.96
N VAL A 797 26.64 35.58 5.43
CA VAL A 797 27.12 35.55 6.82
C VAL A 797 25.97 35.78 7.81
N ASP A 798 25.08 36.69 7.51
CA ASP A 798 23.93 36.97 8.38
C ASP A 798 22.92 35.80 8.39
N LEU A 799 22.76 35.11 7.28
CA LEU A 799 21.88 33.95 7.14
C LEU A 799 22.43 32.72 7.87
N THR A 800 23.72 32.43 7.67
CA THR A 800 24.32 31.15 8.09
C THR A 800 25.23 31.23 9.29
N GLY A 801 25.72 32.43 9.64
CA GLY A 801 26.79 32.66 10.63
C GLY A 801 28.17 32.18 10.15
N TYR A 802 28.30 31.74 8.88
CA TYR A 802 29.52 31.15 8.33
C TYR A 802 30.35 32.21 7.58
N ARG A 803 31.68 32.22 7.86
CA ARG A 803 32.63 33.07 7.15
C ARG A 803 33.67 32.23 6.43
N ILE A 804 33.70 32.32 5.13
CA ILE A 804 34.59 31.55 4.28
C ILE A 804 36.08 31.80 4.58
N GLU A 805 36.41 33.01 4.95
CA GLU A 805 37.77 33.48 5.29
C GLU A 805 38.30 32.97 6.64
N ASP A 806 37.40 32.57 7.54
CA ASP A 806 37.76 32.09 8.88
C ASP A 806 37.84 30.57 8.96
N ALA A 807 37.47 29.87 7.88
CA ALA A 807 37.32 28.42 7.84
C ALA A 807 38.48 27.73 7.10
N SER A 808 38.72 26.44 7.41
CA SER A 808 39.69 25.63 6.67
C SER A 808 39.16 25.27 5.27
N LEU A 809 40.05 24.86 4.35
CA LEU A 809 39.68 24.42 3.02
C LEU A 809 38.65 23.27 3.06
N GLU A 810 38.82 22.31 3.97
CA GLU A 810 37.93 21.19 4.16
C GLU A 810 36.53 21.63 4.64
N GLN A 811 36.48 22.60 5.57
CA GLN A 811 35.21 23.17 6.02
C GLN A 811 34.52 23.96 4.92
N ASN A 812 35.27 24.72 4.12
CA ASN A 812 34.72 25.44 2.98
C ASN A 812 34.17 24.49 1.92
N LEU A 813 34.87 23.37 1.69
CA LEU A 813 34.44 22.35 0.74
C LEU A 813 33.14 21.67 1.22
N ASP A 814 33.07 21.26 2.50
CA ASP A 814 31.85 20.66 3.07
C ASP A 814 30.66 21.66 3.02
N MET A 815 30.93 22.94 3.27
CA MET A 815 29.92 23.99 3.15
C MET A 815 29.41 24.14 1.71
N LEU A 816 30.29 24.12 0.70
CA LEU A 816 29.89 24.18 -0.71
C LEU A 816 29.04 23.00 -1.12
N TYR A 817 29.43 21.78 -0.69
CA TYR A 817 28.66 20.57 -0.94
C TYR A 817 27.24 20.66 -0.31
N ARG A 818 27.14 21.14 0.93
CA ARG A 818 25.83 21.30 1.58
C ARG A 818 24.96 22.36 0.93
N SER A 819 25.55 23.51 0.60
CA SER A 819 24.78 24.63 0.02
C SER A 819 24.35 24.41 -1.43
N LEU A 820 25.20 23.76 -2.24
CA LEU A 820 24.93 23.59 -3.67
C LEU A 820 24.35 22.21 -4.03
N LEU A 821 24.68 21.18 -3.24
CA LEU A 821 24.33 19.79 -3.54
C LEU A 821 23.45 19.14 -2.44
N GLY A 822 23.10 19.89 -1.40
CA GLY A 822 22.24 19.40 -0.31
C GLY A 822 22.83 18.30 0.56
N ARG A 823 24.10 17.91 0.39
CA ARG A 823 24.77 16.81 1.11
C ARG A 823 26.16 17.17 1.62
N ALA A 824 26.66 16.45 2.59
CA ALA A 824 28.04 16.60 3.05
C ALA A 824 29.05 16.14 1.98
N ALA A 825 30.25 16.73 1.99
CA ALA A 825 31.34 16.25 1.16
C ALA A 825 31.74 14.85 1.60
N ASP A 826 31.71 13.88 0.68
CA ASP A 826 32.23 12.54 0.93
C ASP A 826 33.77 12.49 0.83
N GLU A 827 34.35 11.38 1.29
CA GLU A 827 35.82 11.22 1.34
C GLU A 827 36.46 11.30 -0.05
N SER A 828 35.77 10.84 -1.11
CA SER A 828 36.23 10.88 -2.47
C SER A 828 36.14 12.29 -3.07
N GLY A 829 35.05 13.01 -2.81
CA GLY A 829 34.87 14.40 -3.20
C GLY A 829 35.85 15.32 -2.50
N SER A 830 36.02 15.16 -1.17
CA SER A 830 37.00 15.91 -0.40
C SER A 830 38.46 15.68 -0.84
N ALA A 831 38.77 14.49 -1.34
CA ALA A 831 40.09 14.15 -1.85
C ALA A 831 40.35 14.63 -3.29
N TYR A 832 39.29 14.82 -4.08
CA TYR A 832 39.36 15.27 -5.45
C TYR A 832 39.62 16.78 -5.56
N TRP A 833 38.90 17.57 -4.72
CA TRP A 833 38.99 19.03 -4.68
C TRP A 833 40.02 19.53 -3.62
#